data_e8952abd8abc42c5576d9cd4ae44df3d
#
_entry.id   e8952abd8abc42c5576d9cd4ae44df3d
#
_cell.length_a   1.000
_cell.length_b   1.000
_cell.length_c   1.000
_cell.angle_alpha   90.00
_cell.angle_beta   90.00
_cell.angle_gamma   90.00
#
_symmetry.space_group_name_H-M   'P 1'
#
loop_
_entity.id
_entity.type
_entity.pdbx_description
1 polymer ?
#
loop_
_entity_poly.entity_id
_entity_poly.type
_entity_poly.pdbx_seq_one_letter_code
_entity_poly.pdbx_strand_id
1 'polypeptide(L)'
;MRRLLLTLFITLFALAPTTAAAQERPGPPKSFAALTRGLQKLDGYFPLYWDAAQGKLLLEVSRWNTEFLYQVSLPTGVGSNPLGLDRGQLGDTHVVLFERTGPKVLLVETNQRYRAITNDASERRAVEESFARSVLWGFRVEATDGGGRVLVDATDFFLRDAHGVADRLRESNQGQYRLDDTRSALYPPHTKAFPKNTEVEATLTFTTDGPTGPLVRETVPSPQSLTVREHHSLVELPGPGYTPRRLDPRVGVFAVEFYDYASPFTEPIEKRWLVRHRLQKRDPDAAVSEPVKPIIYYVDNGTPEPIRSALVEGASWWSQAFEAAGFRNAFQVRILPADADPMDVRYNMINWVHRSSRGWSYGGSITDPRTGEIVKGNVTLGSLRIRQDYLIGTGLIPVFERGARGTGAPWSECELGAMMDTDDLAQLDPSTDAGRMSLARIRQLAAHEVGHTLGLAHNFAASTYGRASVMDYPAPLVEIKEGKLDLSNAYSVGIGAYDKFAIRFGYAQFPRGADETVELEKIVEEGLKAGMLFISDADARPLGAAHPLANLWDNGSDPVASLRHEMEVRRIALQQFGLGNVPAGTPLSLLEAKLLPLYLHHRYQLQAAVKSVGGLYYTYAVKTGVGATSPTEVQQVVPPARQREALAAVLDTIKVDELIIPRRILALIPPRAFGYEGGTQELFGKRTEPAFDPVAAAVVAADLAVTALLEPHRAARLNEYHALDPANPDFIEVTTALVERTWHTPAPSDAYQSAVRRGVQSLVVTRLMDLAANADAAPQVRAIATAHLRVLLSDTALSTRDEATNAHLAATHDDIERFLTRPAEPRKRTTPLPAPPGDPIGAGRQTP
;
A
#
# COMPACT_ATOMS: atom_id res chain seq x y z
N MET A 1 -6.39 7.88 -77.58
CA MET A 1 -5.43 7.59 -78.69
C MET A 1 -4.02 7.54 -78.13
N ARG A 2 -3.25 6.54 -78.53
CA ARG A 2 -1.86 6.14 -78.34
C ARG A 2 -1.67 5.19 -77.14
N ARG A 3 -1.76 3.94 -77.35
CA ARG A 3 -0.92 2.84 -77.87
C ARG A 3 0.26 2.52 -76.91
N LEU A 4 0.02 1.32 -76.31
CA LEU A 4 0.97 0.32 -75.76
C LEU A 4 2.38 0.34 -76.39
N LEU A 5 3.38 0.06 -75.55
CA LEU A 5 4.50 -0.82 -75.92
C LEU A 5 4.92 -1.62 -74.68
N LEU A 6 4.70 -2.92 -74.75
CA LEU A 6 5.06 -3.96 -73.82
C LEU A 6 6.52 -4.35 -74.14
N THR A 7 7.44 -4.22 -73.23
CA THR A 7 8.79 -4.77 -73.38
C THR A 7 9.01 -5.87 -72.35
N LEU A 8 9.10 -7.09 -72.88
CA LEU A 8 9.32 -8.36 -72.14
C LEU A 8 10.81 -8.46 -71.77
N PHE A 9 11.17 -8.36 -70.46
CA PHE A 9 12.45 -8.72 -69.95
C PHE A 9 12.40 -10.12 -69.39
N ILE A 10 12.96 -11.08 -70.10
CA ILE A 10 13.19 -12.46 -69.61
C ILE A 10 14.47 -12.42 -68.77
N THR A 11 14.34 -12.44 -67.45
CA THR A 11 15.44 -12.65 -66.54
C THR A 11 15.54 -14.13 -66.22
N LEU A 12 16.63 -14.73 -66.67
CA LEU A 12 17.06 -16.08 -66.32
C LEU A 12 17.34 -16.14 -64.80
N PHE A 13 16.48 -16.76 -64.02
CA PHE A 13 16.77 -17.15 -62.65
C PHE A 13 17.62 -18.40 -62.65
N ALA A 14 18.88 -18.28 -62.32
CA ALA A 14 19.74 -19.42 -62.00
C ALA A 14 19.24 -20.02 -60.67
N LEU A 15 18.67 -21.20 -60.70
CA LEU A 15 18.40 -22.03 -59.52
C LEU A 15 19.75 -22.42 -58.91
N ALA A 16 20.20 -21.68 -57.87
CA ALA A 16 21.18 -22.20 -56.92
C ALA A 16 20.43 -23.24 -56.03
N PRO A 17 21.01 -24.43 -55.83
CA PRO A 17 20.41 -25.39 -54.88
C PRO A 17 20.50 -24.78 -53.48
N THR A 18 19.37 -24.35 -52.91
CA THR A 18 19.26 -24.15 -51.49
C THR A 18 19.47 -25.48 -50.82
N THR A 19 20.66 -25.69 -50.27
CA THR A 19 20.90 -26.71 -49.26
C THR A 19 19.97 -26.40 -48.10
N ALA A 20 18.82 -27.04 -48.08
CA ALA A 20 18.01 -27.12 -46.87
C ALA A 20 18.96 -27.68 -45.80
N ALA A 21 19.29 -26.85 -44.80
CA ALA A 21 19.97 -27.33 -43.63
C ALA A 21 19.10 -28.48 -43.08
N ALA A 22 19.61 -29.68 -43.21
CA ALA A 22 18.97 -30.86 -42.65
C ALA A 22 18.84 -30.57 -41.16
N GLN A 23 17.60 -30.36 -40.67
CA GLN A 23 17.32 -30.41 -39.26
C GLN A 23 17.84 -31.78 -38.78
N GLU A 24 18.93 -31.75 -38.04
CA GLU A 24 19.44 -32.98 -37.41
C GLU A 24 18.28 -33.63 -36.67
N ARG A 25 17.94 -34.82 -37.07
CA ARG A 25 17.01 -35.66 -36.33
C ARG A 25 17.59 -35.82 -34.93
N PRO A 26 16.87 -35.46 -33.86
CA PRO A 26 17.37 -35.61 -32.50
C PRO A 26 17.86 -37.06 -32.33
N GLY A 27 19.13 -37.21 -31.95
CA GLY A 27 19.67 -38.55 -31.61
C GLY A 27 18.83 -39.16 -30.47
N PRO A 28 18.93 -40.48 -30.24
CA PRO A 28 18.21 -41.10 -29.14
C PRO A 28 18.57 -40.39 -27.83
N PRO A 29 17.60 -40.15 -26.91
CA PRO A 29 17.83 -39.45 -25.66
C PRO A 29 18.99 -40.10 -24.90
N LYS A 30 19.92 -39.31 -24.44
CA LYS A 30 21.04 -39.77 -23.62
C LYS A 30 20.51 -40.46 -22.38
N SER A 31 21.24 -41.42 -21.81
CA SER A 31 20.80 -42.04 -20.55
C SER A 31 20.85 -41.02 -19.41
N PHE A 32 19.90 -41.11 -18.50
CA PHE A 32 19.78 -40.25 -17.33
C PHE A 32 21.12 -40.16 -16.56
N ALA A 33 21.74 -41.31 -16.27
CA ALA A 33 23.02 -41.41 -15.60
C ALA A 33 24.19 -40.78 -16.41
N ALA A 34 24.13 -40.78 -17.72
CA ALA A 34 25.16 -40.17 -18.55
C ALA A 34 25.07 -38.63 -18.52
N LEU A 35 23.84 -38.07 -18.48
CA LEU A 35 23.66 -36.61 -18.39
C LEU A 35 23.95 -36.04 -16.99
N THR A 36 23.71 -36.81 -15.94
CA THR A 36 23.92 -36.32 -14.56
C THR A 36 25.31 -36.60 -14.01
N ARG A 37 26.12 -37.37 -14.76
CA ARG A 37 27.46 -37.74 -14.30
C ARG A 37 28.37 -36.51 -14.12
N GLY A 38 28.85 -36.28 -12.89
CA GLY A 38 29.74 -35.19 -12.52
C GLY A 38 29.06 -33.87 -12.28
N LEU A 39 27.74 -33.79 -12.40
CA LEU A 39 26.96 -32.62 -12.05
C LEU A 39 26.70 -32.54 -10.54
N GLN A 40 26.58 -31.34 -10.01
CA GLN A 40 26.19 -31.13 -8.62
C GLN A 40 24.69 -31.37 -8.49
N LYS A 41 24.28 -32.39 -7.73
CA LYS A 41 22.88 -32.66 -7.42
C LYS A 41 22.44 -31.88 -6.19
N LEU A 42 21.27 -31.26 -6.26
CA LEU A 42 20.53 -30.64 -5.16
C LEU A 42 19.25 -31.45 -4.93
N ASP A 43 19.23 -32.23 -3.83
CA ASP A 43 18.06 -33.07 -3.50
C ASP A 43 16.99 -32.29 -2.75
N GLY A 44 15.72 -32.40 -3.17
CA GLY A 44 14.58 -31.74 -2.55
C GLY A 44 13.27 -32.08 -3.22
N TYR A 45 12.29 -31.15 -3.14
CA TYR A 45 10.93 -31.36 -3.66
C TYR A 45 10.93 -31.71 -5.16
N PHE A 46 11.67 -30.92 -5.97
CA PHE A 46 12.10 -31.26 -7.32
C PHE A 46 13.63 -31.24 -7.32
N PRO A 47 14.31 -32.38 -7.57
CA PRO A 47 15.76 -32.40 -7.62
C PRO A 47 16.30 -31.59 -8.81
N LEU A 48 17.41 -30.87 -8.56
CA LEU A 48 18.13 -30.07 -9.56
C LEU A 48 19.52 -30.67 -9.79
N TYR A 49 20.08 -30.47 -11.00
CA TYR A 49 21.43 -30.83 -11.36
C TYR A 49 22.11 -29.63 -12.00
N TRP A 50 23.12 -29.08 -11.32
CA TRP A 50 23.88 -27.92 -11.81
C TRP A 50 25.10 -28.37 -12.63
N ASP A 51 25.16 -27.93 -13.88
CA ASP A 51 26.33 -28.04 -14.78
C ASP A 51 27.11 -26.72 -14.77
N ALA A 52 28.15 -26.66 -13.92
CA ALA A 52 28.98 -25.46 -13.80
C ALA A 52 29.81 -25.17 -15.06
N ALA A 53 30.12 -26.20 -15.88
CA ALA A 53 30.92 -26.03 -17.09
C ALA A 53 30.09 -25.39 -18.23
N GLN A 54 28.81 -25.64 -18.28
CA GLN A 54 27.90 -25.11 -19.31
C GLN A 54 27.00 -23.98 -18.79
N GLY A 55 26.98 -23.72 -17.46
CA GLY A 55 26.06 -22.77 -16.84
C GLY A 55 24.59 -23.21 -16.93
N LYS A 56 24.30 -24.53 -16.95
CA LYS A 56 22.98 -25.10 -17.15
C LYS A 56 22.40 -25.70 -15.88
N LEU A 57 21.09 -25.60 -15.76
CA LEU A 57 20.34 -26.21 -14.69
C LEU A 57 19.33 -27.23 -15.24
N LEU A 58 19.56 -28.52 -14.94
CA LEU A 58 18.62 -29.56 -15.30
C LEU A 58 17.65 -29.76 -14.13
N LEU A 59 16.36 -29.89 -14.46
CA LEU A 59 15.28 -30.16 -13.51
C LEU A 59 14.82 -31.62 -13.67
N GLU A 60 14.78 -32.37 -12.56
CA GLU A 60 14.20 -33.71 -12.53
C GLU A 60 12.69 -33.61 -12.28
N VAL A 61 11.90 -34.10 -13.24
CA VAL A 61 10.43 -34.20 -13.14
C VAL A 61 10.04 -35.66 -12.94
N SER A 62 9.40 -35.92 -11.78
CA SER A 62 8.89 -37.26 -11.41
C SER A 62 7.46 -37.24 -10.90
N ARG A 63 6.91 -36.02 -10.65
CA ARG A 63 5.53 -35.83 -10.16
C ARG A 63 4.65 -35.35 -11.29
N TRP A 64 4.01 -36.33 -11.97
CA TRP A 64 3.15 -36.08 -13.11
C TRP A 64 1.72 -35.79 -12.68
N ASN A 65 1.07 -34.81 -13.34
CA ASN A 65 -0.34 -34.45 -13.10
C ASN A 65 -0.63 -34.18 -11.61
N THR A 66 0.41 -33.69 -10.86
CA THR A 66 0.32 -33.38 -9.46
C THR A 66 0.49 -31.85 -9.30
N GLU A 67 -0.52 -31.22 -8.76
CA GLU A 67 -0.50 -29.75 -8.56
C GLU A 67 0.54 -29.35 -7.50
N PHE A 68 1.20 -28.23 -7.74
CA PHE A 68 2.10 -27.54 -6.81
C PHE A 68 2.00 -26.02 -7.03
N LEU A 69 2.54 -25.21 -6.10
CA LEU A 69 2.59 -23.76 -6.29
C LEU A 69 3.88 -23.37 -7.02
N TYR A 70 3.75 -22.50 -7.99
CA TYR A 70 4.85 -21.76 -8.59
C TYR A 70 4.71 -20.29 -8.19
N GLN A 71 5.70 -19.77 -7.44
CA GLN A 71 5.75 -18.42 -6.95
C GLN A 71 6.98 -17.71 -7.48
N VAL A 72 6.83 -16.46 -7.91
CA VAL A 72 7.94 -15.58 -8.28
C VAL A 72 8.11 -14.47 -7.25
N SER A 73 9.34 -14.03 -7.00
CA SER A 73 9.64 -12.91 -6.11
C SER A 73 10.94 -12.19 -6.46
N LEU A 74 11.20 -11.05 -5.84
CA LEU A 74 12.43 -10.27 -6.00
C LEU A 74 13.27 -10.29 -4.72
N PRO A 75 14.26 -11.19 -4.59
CA PRO A 75 15.18 -11.18 -3.44
C PRO A 75 16.13 -9.98 -3.46
N THR A 76 16.42 -9.42 -4.64
CA THR A 76 17.06 -8.10 -4.79
C THR A 76 16.27 -7.29 -5.81
N GLY A 77 15.87 -6.10 -5.42
CA GLY A 77 15.10 -5.19 -6.26
C GLY A 77 15.87 -3.91 -6.61
N VAL A 78 15.14 -2.95 -7.13
CA VAL A 78 15.67 -1.62 -7.52
C VAL A 78 15.78 -0.68 -6.32
N GLY A 79 15.29 -1.09 -5.14
CA GLY A 79 15.28 -0.24 -3.95
C GLY A 79 14.21 0.85 -3.96
N SER A 80 13.21 0.73 -4.82
CA SER A 80 12.12 1.70 -4.97
C SER A 80 10.76 1.04 -4.80
N ASN A 81 10.13 1.30 -3.67
CA ASN A 81 8.78 0.81 -3.37
C ASN A 81 7.71 1.39 -4.30
N PRO A 82 7.75 2.69 -4.72
CA PRO A 82 6.81 3.22 -5.72
C PRO A 82 6.82 2.50 -7.07
N LEU A 83 7.93 1.85 -7.44
CA LEU A 83 8.01 1.01 -8.65
C LEU A 83 7.38 -0.38 -8.44
N GLY A 84 7.15 -0.81 -7.20
CA GLY A 84 6.82 -2.21 -6.90
C GLY A 84 7.96 -3.17 -7.24
N LEU A 85 9.20 -2.70 -7.17
CA LEU A 85 10.43 -3.45 -7.49
C LEU A 85 11.45 -3.34 -6.36
N ASP A 86 11.00 -3.49 -5.12
CA ASP A 86 11.88 -3.50 -3.96
C ASP A 86 12.18 -4.93 -3.46
N ARG A 87 13.17 -5.05 -2.60
CA ARG A 87 13.57 -6.33 -2.00
C ARG A 87 12.41 -6.99 -1.25
N GLY A 88 12.16 -8.26 -1.53
CA GLY A 88 11.13 -9.06 -0.87
C GLY A 88 9.75 -8.98 -1.53
N GLN A 89 9.61 -8.28 -2.65
CA GLN A 89 8.36 -8.21 -3.40
C GLN A 89 7.95 -9.61 -3.88
N LEU A 90 6.72 -10.03 -3.54
CA LEU A 90 6.10 -11.21 -4.11
C LEU A 90 5.45 -10.84 -5.45
N GLY A 91 5.61 -11.71 -6.44
CA GLY A 91 4.87 -11.70 -7.70
C GLY A 91 3.65 -12.62 -7.61
N ASP A 92 3.13 -13.01 -8.77
CA ASP A 92 1.97 -13.86 -8.87
C ASP A 92 2.22 -15.29 -8.35
N THR A 93 1.18 -15.89 -7.79
CA THR A 93 1.18 -17.27 -7.32
C THR A 93 0.32 -18.10 -8.27
N HIS A 94 0.92 -19.14 -8.85
CA HIS A 94 0.26 -20.04 -9.82
C HIS A 94 0.10 -21.45 -9.26
N VAL A 95 -1.05 -22.09 -9.46
CA VAL A 95 -1.22 -23.53 -9.23
C VAL A 95 -0.91 -24.23 -10.53
N VAL A 96 0.17 -24.99 -10.55
CA VAL A 96 0.69 -25.59 -11.76
C VAL A 96 0.91 -27.09 -11.61
N LEU A 97 0.99 -27.80 -12.74
CA LEU A 97 1.38 -29.19 -12.79
C LEU A 97 2.23 -29.48 -14.02
N PHE A 98 2.98 -30.57 -13.99
CA PHE A 98 3.71 -31.06 -15.15
C PHE A 98 2.90 -32.10 -15.91
N GLU A 99 2.68 -31.86 -17.21
CA GLU A 99 2.11 -32.83 -18.18
C GLU A 99 3.16 -33.26 -19.18
N ARG A 100 3.19 -34.55 -19.49
CA ARG A 100 4.10 -35.08 -20.52
C ARG A 100 3.36 -35.42 -21.81
N THR A 101 3.81 -34.83 -22.91
CA THR A 101 3.30 -35.15 -24.26
C THR A 101 4.48 -35.51 -25.17
N GLY A 102 4.74 -36.81 -25.32
CA GLY A 102 5.84 -37.32 -26.11
C GLY A 102 7.21 -36.80 -25.64
N PRO A 103 7.94 -36.01 -26.46
CA PRO A 103 9.25 -35.46 -26.12
C PRO A 103 9.17 -34.11 -25.37
N LYS A 104 7.98 -33.66 -25.01
CA LYS A 104 7.77 -32.39 -24.28
C LYS A 104 7.22 -32.62 -22.89
N VAL A 105 7.65 -31.74 -21.96
CA VAL A 105 7.04 -31.55 -20.64
C VAL A 105 6.46 -30.16 -20.62
N LEU A 106 5.17 -30.03 -20.35
CA LEU A 106 4.46 -28.76 -20.26
C LEU A 106 4.27 -28.39 -18.78
N LEU A 107 4.59 -27.15 -18.41
CA LEU A 107 4.19 -26.55 -17.15
C LEU A 107 2.84 -25.88 -17.38
N VAL A 108 1.78 -26.48 -16.84
CA VAL A 108 0.40 -26.09 -17.07
C VAL A 108 -0.17 -25.47 -15.81
N GLU A 109 -0.67 -24.24 -15.90
CA GLU A 109 -1.44 -23.60 -14.85
C GLU A 109 -2.90 -24.01 -14.96
N THR A 110 -3.46 -24.52 -13.85
CA THR A 110 -4.86 -24.92 -13.74
C THR A 110 -5.73 -23.73 -13.39
N ASN A 111 -6.95 -23.68 -13.93
CA ASN A 111 -7.87 -22.60 -13.65
C ASN A 111 -8.51 -22.81 -12.27
N GLN A 112 -8.06 -22.02 -11.27
CA GLN A 112 -8.58 -22.10 -9.92
C GLN A 112 -9.76 -21.14 -9.67
N ARG A 113 -10.07 -20.27 -10.61
CA ARG A 113 -11.17 -19.29 -10.49
C ARG A 113 -12.54 -19.92 -10.80
N TYR A 114 -12.58 -20.89 -11.71
CA TYR A 114 -13.80 -21.56 -12.15
C TYR A 114 -13.71 -23.05 -11.83
N ARG A 115 -14.61 -23.55 -10.99
CA ARG A 115 -14.54 -24.90 -10.41
C ARG A 115 -15.92 -25.57 -10.41
N ALA A 116 -15.91 -26.87 -10.18
CA ALA A 116 -17.07 -27.65 -9.72
C ALA A 116 -16.66 -28.46 -8.49
N ILE A 117 -17.13 -28.06 -7.31
CA ILE A 117 -16.85 -28.75 -6.05
C ILE A 117 -17.87 -29.88 -5.90
N THR A 118 -17.66 -30.97 -6.63
CA THR A 118 -18.55 -32.12 -6.72
C THR A 118 -17.76 -33.44 -6.76
N ASN A 119 -18.40 -34.52 -6.42
CA ASN A 119 -17.86 -35.87 -6.62
C ASN A 119 -18.09 -36.37 -8.04
N ASP A 120 -18.94 -35.73 -8.84
CA ASP A 120 -19.19 -36.13 -10.24
C ASP A 120 -18.02 -35.69 -11.13
N ALA A 121 -17.30 -36.68 -11.66
CA ALA A 121 -16.14 -36.43 -12.53
C ALA A 121 -16.55 -35.80 -13.88
N SER A 122 -17.79 -36.07 -14.36
CA SER A 122 -18.26 -35.50 -15.63
C SER A 122 -18.58 -34.02 -15.48
N GLU A 123 -19.15 -33.61 -14.36
CA GLU A 123 -19.43 -32.23 -14.04
C GLU A 123 -18.13 -31.44 -13.87
N ARG A 124 -17.12 -31.98 -13.12
CA ARG A 124 -15.80 -31.36 -13.04
C ARG A 124 -15.17 -31.13 -14.39
N ARG A 125 -15.14 -32.20 -15.22
CA ARG A 125 -14.58 -32.11 -16.56
C ARG A 125 -15.30 -31.09 -17.44
N ALA A 126 -16.63 -30.99 -17.36
CA ALA A 126 -17.40 -30.02 -18.13
C ALA A 126 -16.98 -28.58 -17.80
N VAL A 127 -16.69 -28.26 -16.53
CA VAL A 127 -16.17 -26.96 -16.13
C VAL A 127 -14.71 -26.76 -16.59
N GLU A 128 -13.85 -27.75 -16.40
CA GLU A 128 -12.44 -27.72 -16.85
C GLU A 128 -12.32 -27.54 -18.38
N GLU A 129 -13.20 -28.15 -19.18
CA GLU A 129 -13.24 -27.98 -20.62
C GLU A 129 -13.86 -26.64 -21.06
N SER A 130 -14.64 -26.00 -20.21
CA SER A 130 -15.30 -24.71 -20.50
C SER A 130 -14.38 -23.51 -20.26
N PHE A 131 -13.37 -23.63 -19.40
CA PHE A 131 -12.46 -22.55 -19.01
C PHE A 131 -11.01 -22.91 -19.30
N ALA A 132 -10.33 -22.06 -20.06
CA ALA A 132 -8.98 -22.32 -20.53
C ALA A 132 -7.98 -22.49 -19.37
N ARG A 133 -7.03 -23.41 -19.57
CA ARG A 133 -5.80 -23.51 -18.79
C ARG A 133 -4.68 -22.74 -19.50
N SER A 134 -3.61 -22.38 -18.81
CA SER A 134 -2.45 -21.71 -19.39
C SER A 134 -1.23 -22.62 -19.40
N VAL A 135 -0.56 -22.74 -20.54
CA VAL A 135 0.76 -23.39 -20.60
C VAL A 135 1.82 -22.31 -20.39
N LEU A 136 2.41 -22.28 -19.21
CA LEU A 136 3.41 -21.26 -18.83
C LEU A 136 4.76 -21.49 -19.50
N TRP A 137 5.10 -22.79 -19.74
CA TRP A 137 6.36 -23.17 -20.40
C TRP A 137 6.31 -24.56 -20.99
N GLY A 138 7.15 -24.79 -22.00
CA GLY A 138 7.34 -26.10 -22.62
C GLY A 138 8.80 -26.53 -22.62
N PHE A 139 9.14 -27.54 -21.86
CA PHE A 139 10.47 -28.12 -21.80
C PHE A 139 10.65 -29.24 -22.81
N ARG A 140 11.86 -29.39 -23.31
CA ARG A 140 12.26 -30.58 -24.08
C ARG A 140 12.80 -31.65 -23.11
N VAL A 141 12.43 -32.90 -23.35
CA VAL A 141 12.97 -34.02 -22.61
C VAL A 141 14.40 -34.29 -23.07
N GLU A 142 15.37 -34.20 -22.18
CA GLU A 142 16.78 -34.45 -22.40
C GLU A 142 17.13 -35.93 -22.11
N ALA A 143 16.56 -36.48 -21.06
CA ALA A 143 16.72 -37.92 -20.72
C ALA A 143 15.50 -38.47 -19.98
N THR A 144 15.37 -39.80 -20.04
CA THR A 144 14.39 -40.55 -19.25
C THR A 144 15.08 -41.71 -18.56
N ASP A 145 14.56 -42.11 -17.39
CA ASP A 145 14.92 -43.38 -16.78
C ASP A 145 13.83 -44.45 -16.94
N GLY A 146 14.13 -45.69 -16.54
CA GLY A 146 13.15 -46.79 -16.56
C GLY A 146 12.01 -46.67 -15.55
N GLY A 147 12.08 -45.72 -14.61
CA GLY A 147 11.12 -45.43 -13.53
C GLY A 147 10.15 -44.28 -13.83
N GLY A 148 10.21 -43.69 -15.02
CA GLY A 148 9.31 -42.60 -15.44
C GLY A 148 9.80 -41.21 -15.04
N ARG A 149 11.00 -41.07 -14.46
CA ARG A 149 11.63 -39.77 -14.21
C ARG A 149 12.19 -39.17 -15.49
N VAL A 150 12.10 -37.86 -15.63
CA VAL A 150 12.54 -37.15 -16.81
C VAL A 150 13.47 -36.01 -16.38
N LEU A 151 14.54 -35.79 -17.12
CA LEU A 151 15.36 -34.59 -17.04
C LEU A 151 14.97 -33.65 -18.18
N VAL A 152 14.83 -32.36 -17.81
CA VAL A 152 14.66 -31.25 -18.73
C VAL A 152 15.70 -30.18 -18.50
N ASP A 153 16.17 -29.50 -19.55
CA ASP A 153 16.94 -28.27 -19.40
C ASP A 153 15.98 -27.15 -19.03
N ALA A 154 16.11 -26.63 -17.81
CA ALA A 154 15.25 -25.58 -17.27
C ALA A 154 15.95 -24.20 -17.23
N THR A 155 17.13 -24.07 -17.83
CA THR A 155 17.94 -22.85 -17.78
C THR A 155 17.17 -21.64 -18.29
N ASP A 156 16.63 -21.71 -19.51
CA ASP A 156 15.93 -20.59 -20.13
C ASP A 156 14.60 -20.26 -19.42
N PHE A 157 13.97 -21.26 -18.78
CA PHE A 157 12.78 -21.03 -17.98
C PHE A 157 13.05 -20.12 -16.78
N PHE A 158 14.21 -20.29 -16.12
CA PHE A 158 14.59 -19.49 -14.98
C PHE A 158 15.31 -18.17 -15.36
N LEU A 159 15.73 -18.00 -16.61
CA LEU A 159 16.37 -16.78 -17.10
C LEU A 159 15.40 -15.80 -17.78
N ARG A 160 14.10 -16.03 -17.69
CA ARG A 160 13.08 -15.11 -18.24
C ARG A 160 12.68 -14.05 -17.23
N ASP A 161 12.16 -12.91 -17.68
CA ASP A 161 11.49 -11.91 -16.84
C ASP A 161 10.11 -12.46 -16.38
N ALA A 162 10.12 -13.24 -15.32
CA ALA A 162 8.92 -13.87 -14.78
C ALA A 162 8.16 -12.96 -13.80
N HIS A 163 8.83 -11.98 -13.22
CA HIS A 163 8.24 -10.99 -12.32
C HIS A 163 7.61 -9.81 -13.08
N GLY A 164 7.94 -9.64 -14.36
CA GLY A 164 7.45 -8.53 -15.18
C GLY A 164 8.15 -7.20 -14.89
N VAL A 165 9.45 -7.23 -14.63
CA VAL A 165 10.26 -6.04 -14.32
C VAL A 165 10.21 -5.03 -15.47
N ALA A 166 10.38 -5.48 -16.73
CA ALA A 166 10.32 -4.61 -17.90
C ALA A 166 8.94 -3.92 -18.04
N ASP A 167 7.87 -4.66 -17.81
CA ASP A 167 6.51 -4.12 -17.86
C ASP A 167 6.25 -3.10 -16.75
N ARG A 168 6.67 -3.38 -15.52
CA ARG A 168 6.57 -2.43 -14.39
C ARG A 168 7.28 -1.11 -14.67
N LEU A 169 8.50 -1.18 -15.22
CA LEU A 169 9.26 0.02 -15.60
C LEU A 169 8.56 0.84 -16.68
N ARG A 170 7.95 0.17 -17.67
CA ARG A 170 7.18 0.82 -18.73
C ARG A 170 5.92 1.50 -18.18
N GLU A 171 5.13 0.78 -17.39
CA GLU A 171 3.85 1.27 -16.82
C GLU A 171 4.05 2.44 -15.85
N SER A 172 5.17 2.45 -15.13
CA SER A 172 5.55 3.54 -14.23
C SER A 172 6.30 4.68 -14.92
N ASN A 173 6.39 4.68 -16.25
CA ASN A 173 7.09 5.69 -17.07
C ASN A 173 8.58 5.84 -16.73
N GLN A 174 9.26 4.73 -16.39
CA GLN A 174 10.68 4.73 -16.08
C GLN A 174 11.58 4.41 -17.30
N GLY A 175 10.99 4.01 -18.41
CA GLY A 175 11.69 3.71 -19.68
C GLY A 175 11.21 2.38 -20.29
N GLN A 176 11.68 2.14 -21.52
CA GLN A 176 11.43 0.89 -22.26
C GLN A 176 12.65 0.00 -22.12
N TYR A 177 12.57 -0.98 -21.24
CA TYR A 177 13.65 -1.93 -20.98
C TYR A 177 13.37 -3.28 -21.63
N ARG A 178 14.43 -4.00 -21.94
CA ARG A 178 14.40 -5.38 -22.43
C ARG A 178 15.41 -6.23 -21.67
N LEU A 179 15.09 -7.47 -21.45
CA LEU A 179 16.04 -8.44 -20.89
C LEU A 179 17.26 -8.60 -21.82
N ASP A 180 18.44 -8.62 -21.25
CA ASP A 180 19.71 -8.83 -21.93
C ASP A 180 20.28 -10.20 -21.52
N ASP A 181 20.11 -11.20 -22.37
CA ASP A 181 20.51 -12.58 -22.09
C ASP A 181 22.03 -12.70 -21.92
N THR A 182 22.82 -11.82 -22.57
CA THR A 182 24.29 -11.86 -22.49
C THR A 182 24.83 -11.40 -21.14
N ARG A 183 24.00 -10.67 -20.36
CA ARG A 183 24.33 -10.14 -19.03
C ARG A 183 23.47 -10.77 -17.93
N SER A 184 22.78 -11.85 -18.26
CA SER A 184 21.91 -12.59 -17.35
C SER A 184 22.45 -13.98 -17.10
N ALA A 185 22.32 -14.49 -15.87
CA ALA A 185 22.82 -15.81 -15.50
C ALA A 185 22.08 -16.36 -14.26
N LEU A 186 22.04 -17.69 -14.14
CA LEU A 186 21.61 -18.35 -12.91
C LEU A 186 22.51 -17.93 -11.73
N TYR A 187 21.94 -17.90 -10.52
CA TYR A 187 22.65 -17.54 -9.30
C TYR A 187 22.75 -18.74 -8.33
N PRO A 188 23.78 -19.61 -8.49
CA PRO A 188 23.90 -20.85 -7.73
C PRO A 188 23.93 -20.71 -6.20
N PRO A 189 24.49 -19.63 -5.59
CA PRO A 189 24.52 -19.51 -4.13
C PRO A 189 23.14 -19.56 -3.46
N HIS A 190 22.10 -19.11 -4.16
CA HIS A 190 20.72 -19.13 -3.68
C HIS A 190 19.81 -20.11 -4.44
N THR A 191 20.39 -20.95 -5.30
CA THR A 191 19.68 -22.06 -5.93
C THR A 191 19.78 -23.26 -5.00
N LYS A 192 18.66 -23.68 -4.39
CA LYS A 192 18.60 -24.68 -3.32
C LYS A 192 17.37 -25.57 -3.45
N ALA A 193 17.42 -26.74 -2.87
CA ALA A 193 16.27 -27.63 -2.79
C ALA A 193 16.03 -28.06 -1.34
N PHE A 194 14.79 -27.93 -0.89
CA PHE A 194 14.31 -28.28 0.43
C PHE A 194 13.26 -29.41 0.33
N PRO A 195 12.93 -30.11 1.43
CA PRO A 195 11.96 -31.22 1.36
C PRO A 195 10.58 -30.84 0.81
N LYS A 196 10.17 -29.55 0.92
CA LYS A 196 8.84 -29.06 0.52
C LYS A 196 8.89 -27.98 -0.55
N ASN A 197 10.06 -27.53 -0.94
CA ASN A 197 10.22 -26.51 -1.98
C ASN A 197 11.56 -26.62 -2.70
N THR A 198 11.57 -26.16 -3.94
CA THR A 198 12.79 -26.04 -4.76
C THR A 198 12.89 -24.60 -5.21
N GLU A 199 14.03 -23.97 -4.97
CA GLU A 199 14.29 -22.55 -5.09
C GLU A 199 15.37 -22.30 -6.14
N VAL A 200 15.10 -21.46 -7.12
CA VAL A 200 16.07 -21.09 -8.15
C VAL A 200 16.14 -19.57 -8.24
N GLU A 201 17.33 -19.02 -8.19
CA GLU A 201 17.55 -17.58 -8.32
C GLU A 201 18.36 -17.28 -9.59
N ALA A 202 17.95 -16.23 -10.30
CA ALA A 202 18.58 -15.74 -11.51
C ALA A 202 18.94 -14.25 -11.37
N THR A 203 20.14 -13.89 -11.80
CA THR A 203 20.56 -12.49 -12.00
C THR A 203 20.12 -12.09 -13.39
N LEU A 204 19.21 -11.13 -13.50
CA LEU A 204 18.63 -10.65 -14.74
C LEU A 204 19.01 -9.18 -14.95
N THR A 205 19.53 -8.85 -16.12
CA THR A 205 19.91 -7.50 -16.51
C THR A 205 18.97 -6.99 -17.60
N PHE A 206 18.43 -5.81 -17.38
CA PHE A 206 17.53 -5.12 -18.30
C PHE A 206 18.20 -3.89 -18.86
N THR A 207 18.16 -3.71 -20.17
CA THR A 207 18.85 -2.61 -20.87
C THR A 207 17.88 -1.76 -21.68
N THR A 208 18.21 -0.48 -21.82
CA THR A 208 17.49 0.47 -22.68
C THR A 208 18.45 1.41 -23.36
N ASP A 209 18.15 1.75 -24.63
CA ASP A 209 18.82 2.81 -25.38
C ASP A 209 18.06 4.15 -25.31
N GLY A 210 16.88 4.15 -24.65
CA GLY A 210 15.97 5.28 -24.52
C GLY A 210 16.18 6.12 -23.26
N PRO A 211 15.32 7.13 -23.05
CA PRO A 211 15.32 7.93 -21.84
C PRO A 211 14.87 7.11 -20.63
N THR A 212 15.49 7.39 -19.49
CA THR A 212 15.20 6.72 -18.20
C THR A 212 14.44 7.66 -17.26
N GLY A 213 13.55 7.10 -16.45
CA GLY A 213 12.78 7.86 -15.47
C GLY A 213 13.56 8.24 -14.21
N PRO A 214 13.02 9.17 -13.39
CA PRO A 214 13.72 9.68 -12.22
C PRO A 214 13.98 8.62 -11.16
N LEU A 215 13.04 7.73 -10.88
CA LEU A 215 13.19 6.71 -9.83
C LEU A 215 14.30 5.71 -10.13
N VAL A 216 14.50 5.36 -11.40
CA VAL A 216 15.62 4.50 -11.81
C VAL A 216 16.94 5.28 -11.73
N ARG A 217 16.98 6.55 -12.18
CA ARG A 217 18.19 7.37 -12.09
C ARG A 217 18.68 7.60 -10.65
N GLU A 218 17.76 7.63 -9.69
CA GLU A 218 18.08 7.82 -8.27
C GLU A 218 18.59 6.55 -7.59
N THR A 219 18.25 5.37 -8.12
CA THR A 219 18.49 4.10 -7.43
C THR A 219 19.52 3.22 -8.10
N VAL A 220 19.78 3.40 -9.39
CA VAL A 220 20.62 2.51 -10.19
C VAL A 220 21.89 3.24 -10.63
N PRO A 221 23.10 2.64 -10.40
CA PRO A 221 24.38 3.29 -10.77
C PRO A 221 24.48 3.63 -12.26
N SER A 222 23.93 2.78 -13.13
CA SER A 222 23.88 2.98 -14.58
C SER A 222 22.45 2.79 -15.07
N PRO A 223 21.65 3.86 -15.18
CA PRO A 223 20.22 3.75 -15.48
C PRO A 223 19.88 3.01 -16.77
N GLN A 224 20.80 2.95 -17.75
CA GLN A 224 20.63 2.19 -18.98
C GLN A 224 20.82 0.68 -18.83
N SER A 225 21.32 0.21 -17.67
CA SER A 225 21.63 -1.19 -17.41
C SER A 225 21.24 -1.55 -15.97
N LEU A 226 19.99 -1.90 -15.78
CA LEU A 226 19.41 -2.25 -14.47
C LEU A 226 19.50 -3.76 -14.25
N THR A 227 20.04 -4.17 -13.10
CA THR A 227 20.16 -5.60 -12.74
C THR A 227 19.42 -5.87 -11.44
N VAL A 228 18.57 -6.90 -11.45
CA VAL A 228 17.89 -7.45 -10.27
C VAL A 228 18.15 -8.95 -10.18
N ARG A 229 17.74 -9.57 -9.08
CA ARG A 229 17.60 -11.03 -9.04
C ARG A 229 16.12 -11.38 -8.95
N GLU A 230 15.71 -12.32 -9.78
CA GLU A 230 14.41 -12.96 -9.70
C GLU A 230 14.54 -14.33 -9.05
N HIS A 231 13.56 -14.67 -8.27
CA HIS A 231 13.52 -15.91 -7.50
C HIS A 231 12.27 -16.71 -7.88
N HIS A 232 12.48 -17.99 -8.17
CA HIS A 232 11.45 -18.94 -8.57
C HIS A 232 11.34 -20.01 -7.50
N SER A 233 10.14 -20.15 -6.93
CA SER A 233 9.82 -21.15 -5.91
C SER A 233 8.85 -22.18 -6.46
N LEU A 234 9.22 -23.45 -6.43
CA LEU A 234 8.33 -24.58 -6.71
C LEU A 234 7.97 -25.21 -5.37
N VAL A 235 6.73 -25.05 -4.90
CA VAL A 235 6.33 -25.32 -3.51
C VAL A 235 5.29 -26.45 -3.46
N GLU A 236 5.50 -27.42 -2.59
CA GLU A 236 4.53 -28.48 -2.31
C GLU A 236 3.24 -27.89 -1.75
N LEU A 237 2.10 -28.22 -2.36
CA LEU A 237 0.80 -27.85 -1.82
C LEU A 237 0.51 -28.54 -0.49
N PRO A 238 -0.23 -27.88 0.43
CA PRO A 238 -0.61 -28.50 1.70
C PRO A 238 -1.38 -29.80 1.52
N GLY A 239 -1.06 -30.77 2.37
CA GLY A 239 -1.77 -32.06 2.39
C GLY A 239 -3.20 -31.94 2.97
N PRO A 240 -4.00 -33.02 2.93
CA PRO A 240 -5.39 -33.03 3.37
C PRO A 240 -5.56 -32.65 4.84
N GLY A 241 -6.79 -32.38 5.27
CA GLY A 241 -7.16 -32.08 6.67
C GLY A 241 -7.28 -30.59 7.00
N TYR A 242 -7.20 -29.71 6.01
CA TYR A 242 -7.61 -28.30 6.15
C TYR A 242 -9.07 -28.17 5.73
N THR A 243 -9.87 -27.46 6.56
CA THR A 243 -11.27 -27.16 6.25
C THR A 243 -11.39 -25.67 5.95
N PRO A 244 -11.74 -25.27 4.72
CA PRO A 244 -12.01 -23.88 4.39
C PRO A 244 -13.15 -23.31 5.24
N ARG A 245 -13.07 -22.02 5.57
CA ARG A 245 -14.11 -21.29 6.30
C ARG A 245 -14.67 -20.18 5.42
N ARG A 246 -15.98 -19.98 5.43
CA ARG A 246 -16.65 -18.94 4.63
C ARG A 246 -16.33 -17.55 5.16
N LEU A 247 -16.22 -16.59 4.23
CA LEU A 247 -16.14 -15.15 4.55
C LEU A 247 -17.50 -14.68 5.13
N ASP A 248 -17.40 -13.80 6.15
CA ASP A 248 -18.50 -12.96 6.59
C ASP A 248 -18.14 -11.49 6.33
N PRO A 249 -18.95 -10.72 5.60
CA PRO A 249 -18.63 -9.34 5.26
C PRO A 249 -18.60 -8.40 6.47
N ARG A 250 -19.11 -8.83 7.62
CA ARG A 250 -19.10 -8.07 8.89
C ARG A 250 -17.76 -8.18 9.63
N VAL A 251 -16.84 -9.01 9.12
CA VAL A 251 -15.51 -9.23 9.72
C VAL A 251 -14.43 -8.97 8.68
N GLY A 252 -13.46 -8.12 9.01
CA GLY A 252 -12.37 -7.73 8.11
C GLY A 252 -11.30 -8.81 7.96
N VAL A 253 -11.53 -9.75 7.07
CA VAL A 253 -10.64 -10.86 6.75
C VAL A 253 -10.47 -11.01 5.24
N PHE A 254 -9.29 -11.44 4.78
CA PHE A 254 -9.07 -11.75 3.36
C PHE A 254 -9.70 -13.08 2.99
N ALA A 255 -10.03 -13.21 1.70
CA ALA A 255 -10.57 -14.43 1.15
C ALA A 255 -9.97 -14.74 -0.23
N VAL A 256 -9.93 -16.03 -0.57
CA VAL A 256 -9.84 -16.48 -1.97
C VAL A 256 -11.25 -16.55 -2.54
N GLU A 257 -11.42 -16.03 -3.76
CA GLU A 257 -12.71 -15.97 -4.46
C GLU A 257 -12.69 -16.87 -5.69
N PHE A 258 -13.78 -17.58 -5.92
CA PHE A 258 -13.96 -18.45 -7.07
C PHE A 258 -15.44 -18.68 -7.37
N TYR A 259 -15.71 -19.20 -8.57
CA TYR A 259 -17.05 -19.60 -9.02
C TYR A 259 -17.18 -21.12 -8.97
N ASP A 260 -18.16 -21.61 -8.19
CA ASP A 260 -18.48 -23.05 -8.05
C ASP A 260 -19.74 -23.38 -8.83
N TYR A 261 -19.55 -23.97 -10.00
CA TYR A 261 -20.64 -24.35 -10.91
C TYR A 261 -21.44 -25.56 -10.42
N ALA A 262 -20.96 -26.27 -9.40
CA ALA A 262 -21.71 -27.34 -8.73
C ALA A 262 -22.59 -26.83 -7.57
N SER A 263 -22.64 -25.52 -7.33
CA SER A 263 -23.49 -24.92 -6.30
C SER A 263 -24.98 -25.17 -6.59
N PRO A 264 -25.81 -25.45 -5.56
CA PRO A 264 -27.26 -25.51 -5.72
C PRO A 264 -27.81 -24.24 -6.38
N PHE A 265 -28.84 -24.37 -7.22
CA PHE A 265 -29.47 -23.21 -7.90
C PHE A 265 -30.04 -22.15 -6.95
N THR A 266 -30.22 -22.48 -5.68
CA THR A 266 -30.69 -21.59 -4.63
C THR A 266 -29.57 -20.80 -3.95
N GLU A 267 -28.30 -21.09 -4.27
CA GLU A 267 -27.11 -20.43 -3.72
C GLU A 267 -26.36 -19.68 -4.80
N PRO A 268 -25.66 -18.57 -4.45
CA PRO A 268 -24.71 -17.94 -5.35
C PRO A 268 -23.59 -18.90 -5.74
N ILE A 269 -23.20 -18.88 -7.02
CA ILE A 269 -22.03 -19.64 -7.51
C ILE A 269 -20.71 -19.03 -7.03
N GLU A 270 -20.71 -17.74 -6.68
CA GLU A 270 -19.56 -17.04 -6.11
C GLU A 270 -19.33 -17.51 -4.68
N LYS A 271 -18.15 -18.06 -4.44
CA LYS A 271 -17.73 -18.55 -3.12
C LYS A 271 -16.51 -17.75 -2.67
N ARG A 272 -16.42 -17.55 -1.35
CA ARG A 272 -15.33 -16.83 -0.68
C ARG A 272 -14.88 -17.62 0.53
N TRP A 273 -13.61 -18.06 0.53
CA TRP A 273 -13.02 -18.78 1.63
C TRP A 273 -11.90 -17.97 2.27
N LEU A 274 -11.91 -17.91 3.63
CA LEU A 274 -10.92 -17.16 4.40
C LEU A 274 -9.49 -17.60 4.09
N VAL A 275 -8.61 -16.63 3.98
CA VAL A 275 -7.17 -16.82 3.99
C VAL A 275 -6.71 -16.93 5.44
N ARG A 276 -6.16 -18.09 5.85
CA ARG A 276 -5.66 -18.31 7.20
C ARG A 276 -4.67 -19.46 7.29
N HIS A 277 -3.83 -19.46 8.32
CA HIS A 277 -2.97 -20.61 8.63
C HIS A 277 -3.79 -21.81 9.12
N ARG A 278 -3.30 -23.01 8.85
CA ARG A 278 -3.81 -24.21 9.50
C ARG A 278 -3.48 -24.17 10.98
N LEU A 279 -4.48 -24.18 11.82
CA LEU A 279 -4.34 -24.25 13.26
C LEU A 279 -5.38 -25.20 13.84
N GLN A 280 -4.93 -26.21 14.58
CA GLN A 280 -5.79 -27.23 15.17
C GLN A 280 -5.43 -27.46 16.61
N LYS A 281 -6.41 -27.56 17.50
CA LYS A 281 -6.21 -27.92 18.89
C LYS A 281 -5.68 -29.36 19.01
N ARG A 282 -4.75 -29.57 19.92
CA ARG A 282 -4.31 -30.93 20.28
C ARG A 282 -5.45 -31.71 20.93
N ASP A 283 -6.23 -31.05 21.78
CA ASP A 283 -7.50 -31.54 22.33
C ASP A 283 -8.65 -30.68 21.77
N PRO A 284 -9.39 -31.15 20.76
CA PRO A 284 -10.47 -30.41 20.11
C PRO A 284 -11.62 -30.04 21.04
N ASP A 285 -11.87 -30.84 22.08
CA ASP A 285 -13.02 -30.68 22.97
C ASP A 285 -12.70 -29.81 24.19
N ALA A 286 -11.40 -29.47 24.42
CA ALA A 286 -11.02 -28.57 25.47
C ALA A 286 -11.34 -27.11 25.13
N ALA A 287 -11.83 -26.34 26.08
CA ALA A 287 -12.05 -24.91 25.92
C ALA A 287 -10.74 -24.18 25.53
N VAL A 288 -9.64 -24.54 26.17
CA VAL A 288 -8.29 -24.02 25.84
C VAL A 288 -7.34 -25.20 25.65
N SER A 289 -6.64 -25.24 24.52
CA SER A 289 -5.66 -26.28 24.19
C SER A 289 -4.40 -25.70 23.56
N GLU A 290 -3.27 -26.41 23.66
CA GLU A 290 -2.13 -26.16 22.79
C GLU A 290 -2.46 -26.60 21.36
N PRO A 291 -1.82 -26.00 20.35
CA PRO A 291 -1.99 -26.42 18.97
C PRO A 291 -1.21 -27.72 18.68
N VAL A 292 -1.65 -28.46 17.67
CA VAL A 292 -0.87 -29.57 17.08
C VAL A 292 0.46 -29.06 16.55
N LYS A 293 0.42 -27.91 15.84
CA LYS A 293 1.60 -27.18 15.34
C LYS A 293 1.40 -25.68 15.56
N PRO A 294 2.30 -24.99 16.28
CA PRO A 294 2.20 -23.54 16.44
C PRO A 294 2.54 -22.80 15.15
N ILE A 295 1.99 -21.59 15.00
CA ILE A 295 2.37 -20.61 13.99
C ILE A 295 3.59 -19.87 14.52
N ILE A 296 4.73 -19.96 13.81
CA ILE A 296 5.98 -19.34 14.25
C ILE A 296 6.46 -18.37 13.19
N TYR A 297 6.74 -17.14 13.59
CA TYR A 297 7.38 -16.11 12.76
C TYR A 297 8.83 -15.91 13.19
N TYR A 298 9.68 -15.57 12.20
CA TYR A 298 11.10 -15.36 12.43
C TYR A 298 11.50 -13.97 11.95
N VAL A 299 12.07 -13.17 12.86
CA VAL A 299 12.65 -11.86 12.54
C VAL A 299 14.01 -12.06 11.90
N ASP A 300 14.26 -11.36 10.79
CA ASP A 300 15.56 -11.33 10.11
C ASP A 300 16.67 -10.96 11.11
N ASN A 301 17.67 -11.84 11.25
CA ASN A 301 18.77 -11.67 12.18
C ASN A 301 19.70 -10.49 11.83
N GLY A 302 19.63 -9.96 10.60
CA GLY A 302 20.30 -8.73 10.17
C GLY A 302 19.63 -7.43 10.64
N THR A 303 18.50 -7.51 11.33
CA THR A 303 17.81 -6.33 11.86
C THR A 303 18.61 -5.72 13.03
N PRO A 304 18.92 -4.40 13.03
CA PRO A 304 19.69 -3.77 14.11
C PRO A 304 18.87 -3.59 15.40
N GLU A 305 19.56 -3.52 16.57
CA GLU A 305 18.94 -3.05 17.82
C GLU A 305 18.84 -1.50 17.80
N PRO A 306 17.81 -0.91 18.47
CA PRO A 306 16.73 -1.53 19.27
C PRO A 306 15.52 -2.00 18.44
N ILE A 307 15.60 -1.92 17.13
CA ILE A 307 14.48 -2.21 16.21
C ILE A 307 14.11 -3.69 16.25
N ARG A 308 15.12 -4.58 16.25
CA ARG A 308 14.90 -6.04 16.32
C ARG A 308 14.07 -6.42 17.54
N SER A 309 14.41 -5.90 18.70
CA SER A 309 13.65 -6.12 19.94
C SER A 309 12.22 -5.59 19.83
N ALA A 310 12.02 -4.41 19.22
CA ALA A 310 10.70 -3.83 19.01
C ALA A 310 9.84 -4.66 18.03
N LEU A 311 10.44 -5.22 16.97
CA LEU A 311 9.74 -6.10 16.03
C LEU A 311 9.30 -7.40 16.70
N VAL A 312 10.19 -8.04 17.49
CA VAL A 312 9.85 -9.26 18.24
C VAL A 312 8.71 -8.99 19.21
N GLU A 313 8.79 -7.91 19.97
CA GLU A 313 7.77 -7.53 20.95
C GLU A 313 6.42 -7.27 20.26
N GLY A 314 6.37 -6.37 19.28
CA GLY A 314 5.13 -6.00 18.60
C GLY A 314 4.47 -7.17 17.88
N ALA A 315 5.23 -7.96 17.14
CA ALA A 315 4.69 -9.15 16.46
C ALA A 315 4.18 -10.19 17.47
N SER A 316 4.82 -10.32 18.66
CA SER A 316 4.40 -11.28 19.70
C SER A 316 3.03 -10.93 20.32
N TRP A 317 2.53 -9.72 20.17
CA TRP A 317 1.21 -9.34 20.70
C TRP A 317 0.08 -10.24 20.21
N TRP A 318 0.20 -10.83 19.02
CA TRP A 318 -0.81 -11.73 18.45
C TRP A 318 -1.07 -12.97 19.31
N SER A 319 -0.14 -13.38 20.19
CA SER A 319 -0.38 -14.46 21.16
C SER A 319 -1.66 -14.22 21.97
N GLN A 320 -1.94 -12.96 22.35
CA GLN A 320 -3.14 -12.57 23.11
C GLN A 320 -4.46 -12.84 22.34
N ALA A 321 -4.43 -12.68 21.01
CA ALA A 321 -5.60 -12.94 20.17
C ALA A 321 -5.87 -14.45 20.02
N PHE A 322 -4.80 -15.25 19.87
CA PHE A 322 -4.92 -16.70 19.81
C PHE A 322 -5.34 -17.30 21.17
N GLU A 323 -4.89 -16.74 22.29
CA GLU A 323 -5.39 -17.12 23.62
C GLU A 323 -6.88 -16.84 23.77
N ALA A 324 -7.36 -15.67 23.30
CA ALA A 324 -8.78 -15.36 23.26
C ALA A 324 -9.59 -16.30 22.35
N ALA A 325 -8.95 -16.89 21.33
CA ALA A 325 -9.54 -17.91 20.46
C ALA A 325 -9.47 -19.35 21.02
N GLY A 326 -9.02 -19.53 22.27
CA GLY A 326 -8.92 -20.81 22.95
C GLY A 326 -7.66 -21.62 22.63
N PHE A 327 -6.58 -20.97 22.26
CA PHE A 327 -5.28 -21.60 22.00
C PHE A 327 -4.19 -21.06 22.92
N ARG A 328 -3.47 -21.91 23.59
CA ARG A 328 -2.28 -21.56 24.37
C ARG A 328 -1.02 -21.87 23.57
N ASN A 329 -0.02 -20.96 23.60
CA ASN A 329 1.26 -21.11 22.91
C ASN A 329 1.13 -21.29 21.37
N ALA A 330 0.04 -20.86 20.76
CA ALA A 330 -0.24 -21.10 19.34
C ALA A 330 0.50 -20.15 18.39
N PHE A 331 0.82 -18.95 18.86
CA PHE A 331 1.57 -17.96 18.08
C PHE A 331 2.88 -17.60 18.78
N GLN A 332 3.98 -17.63 18.04
CA GLN A 332 5.32 -17.40 18.58
C GLN A 332 6.14 -16.57 17.60
N VAL A 333 7.00 -15.71 18.15
CA VAL A 333 7.98 -14.94 17.36
C VAL A 333 9.37 -15.25 17.88
N ARG A 334 10.30 -15.48 16.97
CA ARG A 334 11.69 -15.83 17.24
C ARG A 334 12.63 -15.06 16.34
N ILE A 335 13.91 -15.01 16.69
CA ILE A 335 14.96 -14.55 15.77
C ILE A 335 15.35 -15.73 14.88
N LEU A 336 15.57 -15.50 13.59
CA LEU A 336 15.98 -16.55 12.66
C LEU A 336 17.34 -17.12 13.10
N PRO A 337 17.48 -18.44 13.31
CA PRO A 337 18.76 -19.07 13.60
C PRO A 337 19.79 -18.79 12.50
N ALA A 338 21.06 -18.68 12.86
CA ALA A 338 22.13 -18.34 11.92
C ALA A 338 22.34 -19.39 10.81
N ASP A 339 21.98 -20.64 11.08
CA ASP A 339 22.07 -21.79 10.17
C ASP A 339 20.77 -22.05 9.39
N ALA A 340 19.68 -21.32 9.70
CA ALA A 340 18.41 -21.44 9.00
C ALA A 340 18.40 -20.61 7.71
N ASP A 341 17.77 -21.14 6.69
CA ASP A 341 17.61 -20.45 5.41
C ASP A 341 16.20 -19.85 5.29
N PRO A 342 16.07 -18.50 5.14
CA PRO A 342 14.78 -17.85 5.00
C PRO A 342 13.99 -18.26 3.75
N MET A 343 14.64 -18.87 2.75
CA MET A 343 13.99 -19.38 1.55
C MET A 343 13.21 -20.67 1.81
N ASP A 344 13.55 -21.45 2.85
CA ASP A 344 12.77 -22.63 3.20
C ASP A 344 11.33 -22.21 3.56
N VAL A 345 10.36 -22.77 2.83
CA VAL A 345 8.94 -22.43 3.00
C VAL A 345 8.38 -22.67 4.39
N ARG A 346 9.08 -23.45 5.21
CA ARG A 346 8.69 -23.72 6.60
C ARG A 346 8.89 -22.55 7.57
N TYR A 347 9.58 -21.47 7.15
CA TYR A 347 9.81 -20.27 7.97
C TYR A 347 8.94 -19.11 7.50
N ASN A 348 7.98 -18.64 8.32
CA ASN A 348 7.34 -17.34 8.12
C ASN A 348 8.31 -16.23 8.51
N MET A 349 8.48 -15.22 7.67
CA MET A 349 9.54 -14.22 7.80
C MET A 349 9.03 -12.83 8.11
N ILE A 350 9.77 -12.10 8.95
CA ILE A 350 9.65 -10.66 9.17
C ILE A 350 10.98 -10.03 8.74
N ASN A 351 10.97 -9.41 7.55
CA ASN A 351 12.16 -8.88 6.90
C ASN A 351 12.29 -7.38 7.15
N TRP A 352 13.53 -6.93 7.40
CA TRP A 352 13.90 -5.52 7.47
C TRP A 352 14.58 -5.11 6.18
N VAL A 353 14.03 -4.12 5.44
CA VAL A 353 14.51 -3.76 4.11
C VAL A 353 14.86 -2.27 4.01
N HIS A 354 15.86 -1.96 3.19
CA HIS A 354 16.28 -0.59 2.89
C HIS A 354 15.75 -0.17 1.52
N ARG A 355 15.33 1.09 1.40
CA ARG A 355 14.77 1.68 0.18
C ARG A 355 15.22 3.13 0.03
N SER A 356 15.23 3.65 -1.20
CA SER A 356 15.50 5.06 -1.49
C SER A 356 14.35 5.97 -1.08
N SER A 357 13.13 5.44 -1.08
CA SER A 357 11.91 6.18 -0.74
C SER A 357 11.32 5.74 0.59
N ARG A 358 10.59 6.64 1.24
CA ARG A 358 9.77 6.34 2.41
C ARG A 358 8.48 5.62 1.98
N GLY A 359 8.64 4.41 1.47
CA GLY A 359 7.52 3.59 1.05
C GLY A 359 6.80 2.91 2.21
N TRP A 360 5.72 2.22 1.87
CA TRP A 360 4.91 1.45 2.82
C TRP A 360 5.56 0.11 3.17
N SER A 361 5.29 -0.38 4.37
CA SER A 361 5.51 -1.78 4.75
C SER A 361 4.36 -2.63 4.22
N TYR A 362 4.53 -3.92 4.12
CA TYR A 362 3.45 -4.82 3.71
C TYR A 362 3.64 -6.24 4.27
N GLY A 363 2.52 -6.88 4.58
CA GLY A 363 2.42 -8.30 4.85
C GLY A 363 1.79 -9.02 3.67
N GLY A 364 2.52 -9.98 3.08
CA GLY A 364 2.01 -10.85 2.04
C GLY A 364 2.11 -12.32 2.45
N SER A 365 1.35 -13.19 1.81
CA SER A 365 1.43 -14.63 2.09
C SER A 365 1.41 -15.44 0.81
N ILE A 366 2.16 -16.55 0.80
CA ILE A 366 1.97 -17.61 -0.19
C ILE A 366 0.78 -18.42 0.30
N THR A 367 -0.30 -18.40 -0.45
CA THR A 367 -1.58 -19.02 -0.08
C THR A 367 -1.97 -20.07 -1.11
N ASP A 368 -2.51 -21.19 -0.66
CA ASP A 368 -3.15 -22.18 -1.54
C ASP A 368 -4.50 -21.64 -2.04
N PRO A 369 -4.63 -21.22 -3.31
CA PRO A 369 -5.85 -20.61 -3.82
C PRO A 369 -7.02 -21.61 -3.90
N ARG A 370 -6.76 -22.91 -3.74
CA ARG A 370 -7.81 -23.93 -3.72
C ARG A 370 -8.59 -23.92 -2.41
N THR A 371 -7.98 -23.47 -1.30
CA THR A 371 -8.53 -23.61 0.04
C THR A 371 -8.47 -22.36 0.91
N GLY A 372 -7.59 -21.41 0.57
CA GLY A 372 -7.27 -20.26 1.42
C GLY A 372 -6.23 -20.58 2.52
N GLU A 373 -5.61 -21.78 2.53
CA GLU A 373 -4.59 -22.11 3.52
C GLU A 373 -3.29 -21.32 3.26
N ILE A 374 -2.80 -20.60 4.27
CA ILE A 374 -1.51 -19.90 4.20
C ILE A 374 -0.38 -20.92 4.37
N VAL A 375 0.50 -20.98 3.37
CA VAL A 375 1.69 -21.84 3.33
C VAL A 375 2.87 -21.14 4.00
N LYS A 376 3.06 -19.85 3.71
CA LYS A 376 4.14 -19.02 4.28
C LYS A 376 3.70 -17.56 4.38
N GLY A 377 3.89 -16.96 5.55
CA GLY A 377 3.78 -15.52 5.75
C GLY A 377 5.12 -14.82 5.45
N ASN A 378 5.07 -13.67 4.77
CA ASN A 378 6.23 -12.85 4.43
C ASN A 378 5.93 -11.38 4.70
N VAL A 379 6.50 -10.86 5.78
CA VAL A 379 6.38 -9.45 6.19
C VAL A 379 7.60 -8.69 5.74
N THR A 380 7.39 -7.48 5.19
CA THR A 380 8.45 -6.58 4.73
C THR A 380 8.30 -5.20 5.36
N LEU A 381 9.28 -4.79 6.16
CA LEU A 381 9.29 -3.54 6.91
C LEU A 381 10.40 -2.61 6.40
N GLY A 382 10.03 -1.41 5.98
CA GLY A 382 10.96 -0.43 5.44
C GLY A 382 11.71 0.36 6.54
N SER A 383 13.03 0.43 6.44
CA SER A 383 13.90 1.07 7.44
C SER A 383 13.69 2.59 7.56
N LEU A 384 13.26 3.26 6.49
CA LEU A 384 12.99 4.69 6.54
C LEU A 384 11.74 5.05 7.35
N ARG A 385 10.93 4.05 7.74
CA ARG A 385 9.73 4.30 8.54
C ARG A 385 10.05 4.90 9.89
N ILE A 386 11.01 4.34 10.62
CA ILE A 386 11.37 4.84 11.94
C ILE A 386 11.94 6.28 11.88
N ARG A 387 12.68 6.61 10.80
CA ARG A 387 13.18 7.97 10.55
C ARG A 387 12.05 8.96 10.32
N GLN A 388 10.97 8.55 9.65
CA GLN A 388 9.77 9.36 9.44
C GLN A 388 9.07 9.66 10.76
N ASP A 389 8.90 8.67 11.63
CA ASP A 389 8.26 8.87 12.93
C ASP A 389 9.11 9.77 13.84
N TYR A 390 10.42 9.61 13.80
CA TYR A 390 11.35 10.48 14.53
C TYR A 390 11.32 11.92 14.00
N LEU A 391 11.20 12.10 12.66
CA LEU A 391 11.03 13.42 12.05
C LEU A 391 9.75 14.11 12.55
N ILE A 392 8.63 13.39 12.61
CA ILE A 392 7.34 13.88 13.11
C ILE A 392 7.48 14.27 14.58
N GLY A 393 8.00 13.38 15.44
CA GLY A 393 8.15 13.63 16.86
C GLY A 393 9.04 14.84 17.17
N THR A 394 10.20 14.93 16.51
CA THR A 394 11.12 16.06 16.67
C THR A 394 10.64 17.34 15.99
N GLY A 395 9.71 17.25 15.04
CA GLY A 395 8.99 18.41 14.50
C GLY A 395 7.98 19.00 15.50
N LEU A 396 7.25 18.13 16.19
CA LEU A 396 6.21 18.51 17.16
C LEU A 396 6.82 19.05 18.46
N ILE A 397 7.90 18.44 18.95
CA ILE A 397 8.53 18.81 20.22
C ILE A 397 10.00 19.20 20.01
N PRO A 398 10.46 20.35 20.51
CA PRO A 398 11.85 20.78 20.41
C PRO A 398 12.75 20.00 21.40
N VAL A 399 13.19 18.81 21.03
CA VAL A 399 13.96 17.87 21.89
C VAL A 399 15.44 18.28 22.09
N PHE A 400 15.96 19.19 21.26
CA PHE A 400 17.36 19.63 21.30
C PHE A 400 17.56 20.95 22.06
N GLU A 401 16.54 21.46 22.76
CA GLU A 401 16.70 22.64 23.66
C GLU A 401 17.38 22.23 24.96
N ARG A 402 18.50 22.93 25.24
CA ARG A 402 19.26 23.04 26.50
C ARG A 402 19.23 21.79 27.40
N GLY A 403 20.24 20.97 27.32
CA GLY A 403 20.64 20.05 28.40
C GLY A 403 20.61 18.58 28.10
N ALA A 404 20.11 18.11 26.95
CA ALA A 404 20.44 16.77 26.45
C ALA A 404 21.91 16.80 25.99
N ARG A 405 22.84 16.70 26.96
CA ARG A 405 24.21 16.35 26.67
C ARG A 405 24.17 14.90 26.13
N GLY A 406 24.11 14.78 24.82
CA GLY A 406 24.62 13.60 24.18
C GLY A 406 26.07 13.43 24.69
N THR A 407 26.38 12.30 25.28
CA THR A 407 27.72 11.88 25.63
C THR A 407 28.51 11.62 24.35
N GLY A 408 28.78 12.65 23.54
CA GLY A 408 29.53 12.57 22.30
C GLY A 408 30.80 13.39 22.41
N ALA A 409 31.94 12.74 22.20
CA ALA A 409 33.21 13.40 21.94
C ALA A 409 33.09 14.35 20.71
N PRO A 410 33.91 15.41 20.62
CA PRO A 410 33.86 16.31 19.47
C PRO A 410 34.20 15.55 18.19
N TRP A 411 33.31 15.66 17.20
CA TRP A 411 33.40 14.98 15.89
C TRP A 411 34.46 15.63 15.01
N SER A 412 35.16 14.81 14.21
CA SER A 412 36.07 15.32 13.18
C SER A 412 35.26 15.86 11.97
N GLU A 413 35.78 16.86 11.26
CA GLU A 413 35.11 17.48 10.10
C GLU A 413 34.76 16.50 8.98
N CYS A 414 35.46 15.34 8.91
CA CYS A 414 35.22 14.31 7.92
C CYS A 414 34.01 13.40 8.25
N GLU A 415 33.62 13.33 9.53
CA GLU A 415 32.47 12.53 9.98
C GLU A 415 31.15 13.28 9.83
N LEU A 416 31.16 14.61 9.84
CA LEU A 416 29.95 15.43 9.69
C LEU A 416 29.28 15.29 8.32
N GLY A 417 30.06 15.12 7.25
CA GLY A 417 29.53 14.99 5.88
C GLY A 417 28.88 13.62 5.59
N ALA A 418 29.37 12.56 6.23
CA ALA A 418 28.85 11.21 6.05
C ALA A 418 27.63 10.90 6.95
N MET A 419 27.39 11.69 8.00
CA MET A 419 26.39 11.41 9.04
C MET A 419 24.95 11.78 8.66
N MET A 420 24.72 12.59 7.65
CA MET A 420 23.36 13.10 7.39
C MET A 420 22.45 12.13 6.64
N ASP A 421 22.99 11.04 6.08
CA ASP A 421 22.20 10.04 5.33
C ASP A 421 22.15 8.64 5.96
N THR A 422 23.04 8.29 6.89
CA THR A 422 23.15 6.89 7.37
C THR A 422 23.00 6.68 8.87
N ASP A 423 23.21 7.69 9.73
CA ASP A 423 23.40 7.47 11.16
C ASP A 423 22.30 7.94 12.13
N ASP A 424 21.13 8.40 11.64
CA ASP A 424 20.00 8.73 12.54
C ASP A 424 19.53 7.56 13.42
N LEU A 425 19.81 6.31 13.04
CA LEU A 425 19.48 5.15 13.88
C LEU A 425 20.43 5.02 15.09
N ALA A 426 21.68 5.44 14.95
CA ALA A 426 22.62 5.50 16.08
C ALA A 426 22.30 6.66 17.04
N GLN A 427 21.55 7.67 16.58
CA GLN A 427 21.08 8.81 17.37
C GLN A 427 19.64 8.64 17.88
N LEU A 428 18.94 7.55 17.57
CA LEU A 428 17.63 7.26 18.14
C LEU A 428 17.80 7.04 19.64
N ASP A 429 17.71 8.13 20.41
CA ASP A 429 17.74 8.05 21.86
C ASP A 429 16.36 7.59 22.39
N PRO A 430 16.24 6.33 22.84
CA PRO A 430 14.98 5.81 23.37
C PRO A 430 14.57 6.48 24.69
N SER A 431 15.43 7.32 25.28
CA SER A 431 15.09 8.10 26.46
C SER A 431 14.25 9.35 26.12
N THR A 432 14.27 9.81 24.86
CA THR A 432 13.47 10.95 24.39
C THR A 432 12.04 10.53 24.03
N ASP A 433 11.09 11.48 24.10
CA ASP A 433 9.68 11.24 23.72
C ASP A 433 9.56 10.84 22.24
N ALA A 434 10.30 11.49 21.36
CA ALA A 434 10.32 11.18 19.93
C ALA A 434 10.89 9.79 19.65
N GLY A 435 11.97 9.39 20.37
CA GLY A 435 12.54 8.05 20.26
C GLY A 435 11.60 6.96 20.76
N ARG A 436 10.96 7.16 21.91
CA ARG A 436 9.94 6.23 22.44
C ARG A 436 8.74 6.10 21.51
N MET A 437 8.22 7.23 21.00
CA MET A 437 7.13 7.23 20.02
C MET A 437 7.50 6.44 18.77
N SER A 438 8.70 6.64 18.22
CA SER A 438 9.16 5.94 17.02
C SER A 438 9.24 4.42 17.22
N LEU A 439 9.79 3.97 18.38
CA LEU A 439 9.82 2.54 18.72
C LEU A 439 8.43 1.96 18.99
N ALA A 440 7.52 2.74 19.61
CA ALA A 440 6.13 2.32 19.80
C ALA A 440 5.42 2.12 18.46
N ARG A 441 5.69 2.99 17.48
CA ARG A 441 5.19 2.80 16.11
C ARG A 441 5.74 1.55 15.43
N ILE A 442 7.03 1.26 15.59
CA ILE A 442 7.64 0.04 15.03
C ILE A 442 6.99 -1.23 15.60
N ARG A 443 6.69 -1.25 16.91
CA ARG A 443 5.95 -2.35 17.54
C ARG A 443 4.55 -2.53 16.93
N GLN A 444 3.81 -1.43 16.84
CA GLN A 444 2.46 -1.43 16.27
C GLN A 444 2.49 -1.85 14.79
N LEU A 445 3.47 -1.36 14.01
CA LEU A 445 3.65 -1.72 12.61
C LEU A 445 4.00 -3.20 12.44
N ALA A 446 4.87 -3.76 13.28
CA ALA A 446 5.18 -5.19 13.25
C ALA A 446 3.92 -6.05 13.50
N ALA A 447 3.09 -5.67 14.48
CA ALA A 447 1.81 -6.33 14.71
C ALA A 447 0.87 -6.19 13.51
N HIS A 448 0.78 -5.00 12.91
CA HIS A 448 -0.07 -4.71 11.74
C HIS A 448 0.29 -5.61 10.54
N GLU A 449 1.55 -5.61 10.12
CA GLU A 449 1.97 -6.37 8.95
C GLU A 449 1.88 -7.89 9.15
N VAL A 450 2.13 -8.36 10.37
CA VAL A 450 1.87 -9.76 10.73
C VAL A 450 0.38 -10.07 10.65
N GLY A 451 -0.51 -9.16 11.07
CA GLY A 451 -1.96 -9.31 10.96
C GLY A 451 -2.42 -9.63 9.55
N HIS A 452 -1.86 -8.95 8.53
CA HIS A 452 -2.15 -9.27 7.13
C HIS A 452 -1.76 -10.71 6.78
N THR A 453 -0.63 -11.17 7.26
CA THR A 453 -0.18 -12.55 7.03
C THR A 453 -0.89 -13.59 7.90
N LEU A 454 -1.77 -13.16 8.80
CA LEU A 454 -2.74 -13.99 9.51
C LEU A 454 -4.13 -13.98 8.83
N GLY A 455 -4.29 -13.25 7.73
CA GLY A 455 -5.50 -13.16 6.94
C GLY A 455 -6.41 -11.97 7.28
N LEU A 456 -5.95 -10.99 8.06
CA LEU A 456 -6.75 -9.83 8.45
C LEU A 456 -6.62 -8.68 7.44
N ALA A 457 -7.76 -8.08 7.09
CA ALA A 457 -7.85 -6.85 6.32
C ALA A 457 -7.77 -5.61 7.23
N HIS A 458 -7.55 -4.42 6.66
CA HIS A 458 -7.64 -3.18 7.41
C HIS A 458 -9.05 -2.96 7.98
N ASN A 459 -9.13 -2.38 9.18
CA ASN A 459 -10.37 -1.87 9.74
C ASN A 459 -10.20 -0.41 10.15
N PHE A 460 -10.63 0.51 9.29
CA PHE A 460 -10.50 1.95 9.51
C PHE A 460 -11.58 2.56 10.41
N ALA A 461 -12.46 1.75 10.97
CA ALA A 461 -13.41 2.20 11.99
C ALA A 461 -12.88 2.00 13.42
N ALA A 462 -11.77 1.27 13.60
CA ALA A 462 -11.33 0.83 14.93
C ALA A 462 -10.78 1.95 15.82
N SER A 463 -10.33 3.08 15.27
CA SER A 463 -9.97 4.30 16.02
C SER A 463 -11.13 4.82 16.88
N THR A 464 -12.38 4.62 16.42
CA THR A 464 -13.57 5.23 17.02
C THR A 464 -14.07 4.53 18.27
N TYR A 465 -13.62 3.30 18.54
CA TYR A 465 -14.00 2.54 19.74
C TYR A 465 -12.79 2.07 20.56
N GLY A 466 -11.86 3.00 20.83
CA GLY A 466 -10.79 2.81 21.79
C GLY A 466 -9.47 2.32 21.20
N ARG A 467 -9.14 2.71 19.96
CA ARG A 467 -7.94 2.23 19.24
C ARG A 467 -7.88 0.70 19.24
N ALA A 468 -9.00 0.08 18.85
CA ALA A 468 -9.32 -1.31 19.12
C ALA A 468 -8.67 -2.31 18.15
N SER A 469 -7.89 -1.86 17.18
CA SER A 469 -7.23 -2.74 16.22
C SER A 469 -5.84 -2.26 15.82
N VAL A 470 -4.90 -3.18 15.73
CA VAL A 470 -3.61 -2.92 15.09
C VAL A 470 -3.76 -2.88 13.56
N MET A 471 -4.90 -3.37 13.00
CA MET A 471 -5.19 -3.34 11.57
C MET A 471 -5.74 -1.99 11.10
N ASP A 472 -5.79 -0.99 11.97
CA ASP A 472 -6.01 0.41 11.63
C ASP A 472 -4.70 1.11 11.29
N TYR A 473 -4.80 2.31 10.70
CA TYR A 473 -3.67 3.21 10.50
C TYR A 473 -3.74 4.37 11.51
N PRO A 474 -3.21 4.20 12.73
CA PRO A 474 -3.27 5.27 13.72
C PRO A 474 -2.26 6.38 13.41
N ALA A 475 -2.70 7.64 13.51
CA ALA A 475 -1.76 8.75 13.72
C ALA A 475 -1.18 8.67 15.14
N PRO A 476 0.00 9.28 15.41
CA PRO A 476 0.45 9.43 16.78
C PRO A 476 -0.57 10.27 17.55
N LEU A 477 -1.12 9.74 18.63
CA LEU A 477 -1.98 10.50 19.53
C LEU A 477 -1.10 11.51 20.29
N VAL A 478 -1.35 12.80 20.09
CA VAL A 478 -0.67 13.90 20.76
C VAL A 478 -1.60 14.44 21.83
N GLU A 479 -1.28 14.23 23.09
CA GLU A 479 -2.04 14.78 24.21
C GLU A 479 -1.54 16.19 24.55
N ILE A 480 -2.44 17.03 25.09
CA ILE A 480 -2.07 18.37 25.60
C ILE A 480 -2.17 18.29 27.12
N LYS A 481 -1.01 18.37 27.80
CA LYS A 481 -0.92 18.35 29.27
C LYS A 481 -0.29 19.66 29.76
N GLU A 482 -1.03 20.39 30.55
CA GLU A 482 -0.56 21.68 31.11
C GLU A 482 -0.06 22.66 30.01
N GLY A 483 -0.72 22.67 28.86
CA GLY A 483 -0.36 23.51 27.72
C GLY A 483 0.89 23.04 26.93
N LYS A 484 1.40 21.86 27.20
CA LYS A 484 2.52 21.22 26.48
C LYS A 484 2.07 19.97 25.73
N LEU A 485 2.76 19.66 24.64
CA LEU A 485 2.51 18.43 23.89
C LEU A 485 3.15 17.24 24.58
N ASP A 486 2.42 16.16 24.69
CA ASP A 486 2.84 14.88 25.26
C ASP A 486 2.66 13.74 24.24
N LEU A 487 3.75 13.03 23.94
CA LEU A 487 3.81 11.89 23.01
C LEU A 487 3.90 10.54 23.74
N SER A 488 3.80 10.52 25.08
CA SER A 488 3.99 9.30 25.88
C SER A 488 2.98 8.20 25.57
N ASN A 489 1.78 8.57 25.09
CA ASN A 489 0.68 7.66 24.72
C ASN A 489 0.41 7.65 23.21
N ALA A 490 1.43 7.95 22.38
CA ALA A 490 1.26 8.13 20.93
C ALA A 490 0.64 6.90 20.24
N TYR A 491 1.02 5.70 20.65
CA TYR A 491 0.49 4.44 20.10
C TYR A 491 0.07 3.47 21.20
N SER A 492 -0.99 2.69 20.92
CA SER A 492 -1.44 1.63 21.83
C SER A 492 -0.43 0.50 21.93
N VAL A 493 -0.42 -0.17 23.08
CA VAL A 493 0.40 -1.35 23.34
C VAL A 493 -0.50 -2.59 23.38
N GLY A 494 -0.06 -3.68 22.73
CA GLY A 494 -0.80 -4.93 22.69
C GLY A 494 -1.83 -5.00 21.55
N ILE A 495 -2.55 -6.12 21.51
CA ILE A 495 -3.59 -6.40 20.51
C ILE A 495 -4.93 -5.83 20.95
N GLY A 496 -5.65 -5.23 20.01
CA GLY A 496 -6.93 -4.62 20.24
C GLY A 496 -8.10 -5.61 20.42
N ALA A 497 -9.23 -5.10 20.89
CA ALA A 497 -10.43 -5.90 21.07
C ALA A 497 -10.98 -6.44 19.74
N TYR A 498 -10.93 -5.62 18.68
CA TYR A 498 -11.34 -6.04 17.34
C TYR A 498 -10.44 -7.15 16.79
N ASP A 499 -9.15 -7.06 17.01
CA ASP A 499 -8.20 -8.08 16.54
C ASP A 499 -8.48 -9.45 17.19
N LYS A 500 -8.78 -9.45 18.50
CA LYS A 500 -9.20 -10.65 19.22
C LYS A 500 -10.51 -11.23 18.65
N PHE A 501 -11.48 -10.38 18.34
CA PHE A 501 -12.74 -10.76 17.71
C PHE A 501 -12.48 -11.38 16.31
N ALA A 502 -11.68 -10.74 15.45
CA ALA A 502 -11.40 -11.20 14.10
C ALA A 502 -10.60 -12.53 14.12
N ILE A 503 -9.64 -12.69 15.02
CA ILE A 503 -8.90 -13.97 15.19
C ILE A 503 -9.83 -15.06 15.76
N ARG A 504 -10.73 -14.77 16.70
CA ARG A 504 -11.73 -15.74 17.13
C ARG A 504 -12.58 -16.21 15.96
N PHE A 505 -13.10 -15.31 15.16
CA PHE A 505 -13.86 -15.65 13.95
C PHE A 505 -13.04 -16.49 12.97
N GLY A 506 -11.80 -16.10 12.68
CA GLY A 506 -10.93 -16.78 11.73
C GLY A 506 -10.42 -18.15 12.20
N TYR A 507 -10.10 -18.31 13.50
CA TYR A 507 -9.30 -19.42 14.00
C TYR A 507 -9.94 -20.27 15.10
N ALA A 508 -11.03 -19.83 15.76
CA ALA A 508 -11.66 -20.65 16.79
C ALA A 508 -12.01 -22.04 16.23
N GLN A 509 -11.71 -23.07 17.03
CA GLN A 509 -12.10 -24.44 16.74
C GLN A 509 -13.16 -24.85 17.77
N PHE A 510 -14.27 -25.36 17.26
CA PHE A 510 -15.44 -25.73 18.06
C PHE A 510 -15.38 -27.22 18.43
N PRO A 511 -16.08 -27.64 19.52
CA PRO A 511 -16.18 -29.05 19.91
C PRO A 511 -16.75 -29.93 18.80
N ARG A 512 -16.46 -31.20 18.85
CA ARG A 512 -16.95 -32.16 17.86
C ARG A 512 -18.49 -32.18 17.85
N GLY A 513 -19.06 -32.09 16.65
CA GLY A 513 -20.53 -32.10 16.44
C GLY A 513 -21.18 -30.73 16.60
N ALA A 514 -20.48 -29.67 16.94
CA ALA A 514 -21.00 -28.32 16.88
C ALA A 514 -21.17 -27.88 15.41
N ASP A 515 -22.24 -27.15 15.14
CA ASP A 515 -22.45 -26.50 13.83
C ASP A 515 -21.59 -25.24 13.76
N GLU A 516 -20.56 -25.30 12.91
CA GLU A 516 -19.62 -24.18 12.75
C GLU A 516 -20.34 -22.88 12.37
N THR A 517 -21.36 -22.94 11.51
CA THR A 517 -22.11 -21.77 11.06
C THR A 517 -22.81 -21.08 12.23
N VAL A 518 -23.45 -21.86 13.11
CA VAL A 518 -24.12 -21.34 14.30
C VAL A 518 -23.13 -20.73 15.28
N GLU A 519 -21.99 -21.38 15.49
CA GLU A 519 -20.99 -20.88 16.44
C GLU A 519 -20.29 -19.61 15.94
N LEU A 520 -20.03 -19.52 14.63
CA LEU A 520 -19.49 -18.31 14.02
C LEU A 520 -20.48 -17.14 14.08
N GLU A 521 -21.78 -17.37 13.84
CA GLU A 521 -22.79 -16.33 13.97
C GLU A 521 -22.85 -15.78 15.41
N LYS A 522 -22.73 -16.62 16.44
CA LYS A 522 -22.64 -16.16 17.84
C LYS A 522 -21.44 -15.22 18.05
N ILE A 523 -20.26 -15.56 17.50
CA ILE A 523 -19.08 -14.69 17.59
C ILE A 523 -19.34 -13.35 16.93
N VAL A 524 -19.94 -13.34 15.74
CA VAL A 524 -20.26 -12.10 15.02
C VAL A 524 -21.27 -11.26 15.78
N GLU A 525 -22.36 -11.87 16.30
CA GLU A 525 -23.35 -11.17 17.13
C GLU A 525 -22.74 -10.56 18.40
N GLU A 526 -21.86 -11.29 19.09
CA GLU A 526 -21.12 -10.78 20.25
C GLU A 526 -20.27 -9.56 19.88
N GLY A 527 -19.56 -9.64 18.76
CA GLY A 527 -18.74 -8.53 18.25
C GLY A 527 -19.58 -7.29 17.92
N LEU A 528 -20.69 -7.46 17.19
CA LEU A 528 -21.60 -6.37 16.85
C LEU A 528 -22.25 -5.73 18.08
N LYS A 529 -22.68 -6.53 19.06
CA LYS A 529 -23.20 -6.04 20.34
C LYS A 529 -22.17 -5.26 21.15
N ALA A 530 -20.89 -5.60 21.00
CA ALA A 530 -19.78 -4.86 21.61
C ALA A 530 -19.33 -3.64 20.79
N GLY A 531 -20.02 -3.31 19.68
CA GLY A 531 -19.71 -2.15 18.83
C GLY A 531 -18.54 -2.34 17.89
N MET A 532 -18.14 -3.57 17.57
CA MET A 532 -17.03 -3.89 16.69
C MET A 532 -17.41 -3.64 15.21
N LEU A 533 -17.50 -2.37 14.83
CA LEU A 533 -17.77 -1.96 13.46
C LEU A 533 -16.55 -2.28 12.55
N PHE A 534 -16.83 -2.84 11.37
CA PHE A 534 -15.85 -3.05 10.31
C PHE A 534 -16.19 -2.22 9.07
N ILE A 535 -15.25 -1.42 8.60
CA ILE A 535 -15.31 -0.68 7.33
C ILE A 535 -13.96 -0.81 6.60
N SER A 536 -14.04 -1.26 5.35
CA SER A 536 -12.88 -1.60 4.53
C SER A 536 -12.20 -0.42 3.85
N ASP A 537 -11.06 -0.69 3.18
CA ASP A 537 -10.32 0.27 2.36
C ASP A 537 -11.18 0.95 1.30
N ALA A 538 -12.03 0.21 0.62
CA ALA A 538 -12.86 0.72 -0.47
C ALA A 538 -13.78 1.87 -0.02
N ASP A 539 -14.25 1.82 1.22
CA ASP A 539 -15.18 2.79 1.80
C ASP A 539 -14.49 3.84 2.69
N ALA A 540 -13.21 3.67 2.98
CA ALA A 540 -12.45 4.60 3.82
C ALA A 540 -11.47 5.48 3.02
N ARG A 541 -10.78 4.94 2.00
CA ARG A 541 -9.68 5.63 1.29
C ARG A 541 -10.11 6.71 0.28
N PRO A 542 -11.17 6.55 -0.54
CA PRO A 542 -11.53 7.57 -1.52
C PRO A 542 -11.82 8.92 -0.86
N LEU A 543 -11.40 10.03 -1.49
CA LEU A 543 -11.70 11.37 -1.01
C LEU A 543 -13.20 11.63 -0.91
N GLY A 544 -13.99 11.00 -1.78
CA GLY A 544 -15.45 10.99 -1.77
C GLY A 544 -16.10 10.00 -0.80
N ALA A 545 -15.33 9.25 0.00
CA ALA A 545 -15.87 8.32 0.98
C ALA A 545 -16.88 8.99 1.92
N ALA A 546 -17.92 8.22 2.30
CA ALA A 546 -19.08 8.77 2.99
C ALA A 546 -19.13 8.47 4.49
N HIS A 547 -18.44 7.40 4.96
CA HIS A 547 -18.57 6.95 6.34
C HIS A 547 -17.72 7.79 7.30
N PRO A 548 -18.31 8.59 8.22
CA PRO A 548 -17.55 9.50 9.08
C PRO A 548 -16.61 8.81 10.08
N LEU A 549 -16.93 7.56 10.45
CA LEU A 549 -16.19 6.80 11.45
C LEU A 549 -15.13 5.86 10.83
N ALA A 550 -14.84 5.97 9.51
CA ALA A 550 -13.87 5.12 8.85
C ALA A 550 -12.79 5.97 8.19
N ASN A 551 -11.66 6.10 8.86
CA ASN A 551 -10.62 7.04 8.46
C ASN A 551 -9.23 6.45 8.64
N LEU A 552 -8.29 6.98 7.85
CA LEU A 552 -6.88 6.66 7.95
C LEU A 552 -6.19 7.79 8.72
N TRP A 553 -5.24 7.45 9.60
CA TRP A 553 -4.41 8.42 10.30
C TRP A 553 -5.21 9.38 11.21
N ASP A 554 -6.31 8.90 11.75
CA ASP A 554 -7.13 9.61 12.72
C ASP A 554 -7.02 9.02 14.13
N ASN A 555 -7.59 9.72 15.08
CA ASN A 555 -7.76 9.28 16.46
C ASN A 555 -9.15 9.69 16.96
N GLY A 556 -9.71 8.89 17.85
CA GLY A 556 -10.93 9.21 18.60
C GLY A 556 -12.23 8.91 17.87
N SER A 557 -13.31 8.96 18.63
CA SER A 557 -14.66 8.61 18.18
C SER A 557 -15.44 9.77 17.53
N ASP A 558 -14.93 10.99 17.64
CA ASP A 558 -15.52 12.20 17.10
C ASP A 558 -14.55 12.93 16.18
N PRO A 559 -14.63 12.74 14.84
CA PRO A 559 -13.68 13.34 13.92
C PRO A 559 -13.67 14.88 13.92
N VAL A 560 -14.78 15.53 14.30
CA VAL A 560 -14.84 17.02 14.38
C VAL A 560 -14.15 17.53 15.62
N ALA A 561 -14.38 16.90 16.77
CA ALA A 561 -13.69 17.24 18.01
C ALA A 561 -12.18 16.99 17.88
N SER A 562 -11.81 15.87 17.25
CA SER A 562 -10.42 15.52 16.99
C SER A 562 -9.76 16.52 16.03
N LEU A 563 -10.45 17.01 14.99
CA LEU A 563 -9.91 18.08 14.12
C LEU A 563 -9.60 19.35 14.91
N ARG A 564 -10.49 19.78 15.80
CA ARG A 564 -10.25 20.93 16.66
C ARG A 564 -9.05 20.73 17.60
N HIS A 565 -8.91 19.50 18.12
CA HIS A 565 -7.77 19.11 18.95
C HIS A 565 -6.45 19.19 18.15
N GLU A 566 -6.41 18.61 16.95
CA GLU A 566 -5.20 18.63 16.11
C GLU A 566 -4.81 20.05 15.64
N MET A 567 -5.79 20.93 15.45
CA MET A 567 -5.52 22.36 15.21
C MET A 567 -4.89 23.02 16.44
N GLU A 568 -5.27 22.65 17.66
CA GLU A 568 -4.63 23.15 18.87
C GLU A 568 -3.21 22.60 19.05
N VAL A 569 -3.01 21.31 18.84
CA VAL A 569 -1.67 20.68 18.79
C VAL A 569 -0.76 21.44 17.83
N ARG A 570 -1.26 21.69 16.60
CA ARG A 570 -0.54 22.44 15.57
C ARG A 570 -0.16 23.86 16.02
N ARG A 571 -1.07 24.59 16.70
CA ARG A 571 -0.78 25.93 17.23
C ARG A 571 0.32 25.91 18.28
N ILE A 572 0.22 25.00 19.26
CA ILE A 572 1.24 24.83 20.31
C ILE A 572 2.59 24.48 19.68
N ALA A 573 2.62 23.52 18.76
CA ALA A 573 3.84 23.11 18.09
C ALA A 573 4.47 24.26 17.29
N LEU A 574 3.68 25.03 16.52
CA LEU A 574 4.17 26.21 15.80
C LEU A 574 4.71 27.28 16.74
N GLN A 575 4.12 27.48 17.94
CA GLN A 575 4.64 28.41 18.93
C GLN A 575 6.02 28.03 19.47
N GLN A 576 6.30 26.73 19.60
CA GLN A 576 7.54 26.18 20.15
C GLN A 576 8.61 25.94 19.08
N PHE A 577 8.22 25.85 17.80
CA PHE A 577 9.12 25.50 16.69
C PHE A 577 10.27 26.51 16.53
N GLY A 578 11.50 25.96 16.40
CA GLY A 578 12.69 26.78 16.23
C GLY A 578 13.99 25.97 16.25
N LEU A 579 15.06 26.54 16.72
CA LEU A 579 16.41 25.94 16.75
C LEU A 579 16.43 24.62 17.57
N GLY A 580 15.57 24.50 18.57
CA GLY A 580 15.45 23.29 19.39
C GLY A 580 14.89 22.07 18.65
N ASN A 581 14.42 22.22 17.42
CA ASN A 581 13.93 21.09 16.60
C ASN A 581 15.03 20.38 15.78
N VAL A 582 16.26 20.91 15.76
CA VAL A 582 17.41 20.33 15.07
C VAL A 582 18.63 20.23 16.00
N PRO A 583 19.47 19.20 15.85
CA PRO A 583 20.75 19.09 16.57
C PRO A 583 21.71 20.25 16.28
N ALA A 584 22.65 20.50 17.18
CA ALA A 584 23.76 21.42 16.92
C ALA A 584 24.60 20.94 15.72
N GLY A 585 24.99 21.88 14.85
CA GLY A 585 25.75 21.58 13.61
C GLY A 585 24.86 21.31 12.41
N THR A 586 23.53 21.13 12.58
CA THR A 586 22.60 20.90 11.46
C THR A 586 22.39 22.19 10.64
N PRO A 587 22.46 22.14 9.29
CA PRO A 587 22.08 23.28 8.45
C PRO A 587 20.62 23.68 8.68
N LEU A 588 20.38 24.97 8.99
CA LEU A 588 19.03 25.45 9.33
C LEU A 588 18.01 25.29 8.19
N SER A 589 18.45 25.17 6.95
CA SER A 589 17.58 24.85 5.81
C SER A 589 16.84 23.52 5.96
N LEU A 590 17.33 22.60 6.81
CA LEU A 590 16.67 21.32 7.10
C LEU A 590 15.48 21.45 8.06
N LEU A 591 15.30 22.63 8.69
CA LEU A 591 14.08 22.94 9.46
C LEU A 591 12.82 22.86 8.60
N GLU A 592 12.90 23.14 7.29
CA GLU A 592 11.76 23.02 6.37
C GLU A 592 11.17 21.62 6.38
N ALA A 593 12.01 20.58 6.38
CA ALA A 593 11.55 19.19 6.40
C ALA A 593 10.80 18.81 7.70
N LYS A 594 11.12 19.44 8.80
CA LYS A 594 10.44 19.27 10.10
C LYS A 594 9.19 20.14 10.22
N LEU A 595 9.20 21.32 9.60
CA LEU A 595 8.04 22.19 9.55
C LEU A 595 6.87 21.57 8.78
N LEU A 596 7.14 20.86 7.70
CA LEU A 596 6.10 20.32 6.83
C LEU A 596 5.10 19.38 7.55
N PRO A 597 5.51 18.29 8.22
CA PRO A 597 4.58 17.40 8.92
C PRO A 597 3.88 18.10 10.09
N LEU A 598 4.53 19.04 10.75
CA LEU A 598 3.93 19.86 11.79
C LEU A 598 2.88 20.83 11.23
N TYR A 599 3.21 21.55 10.17
CA TYR A 599 2.30 22.56 9.59
C TYR A 599 1.06 21.92 8.97
N LEU A 600 1.20 20.73 8.37
CA LEU A 600 0.10 19.92 7.82
C LEU A 600 -0.41 18.85 8.79
N HIS A 601 -0.13 18.94 10.09
CA HIS A 601 -0.48 17.92 11.09
C HIS A 601 -1.96 17.56 11.10
N HIS A 602 -2.83 18.54 10.93
CA HIS A 602 -4.29 18.41 10.93
C HIS A 602 -4.89 17.73 9.67
N ARG A 603 -4.10 17.45 8.62
CA ARG A 603 -4.59 17.06 7.29
C ARG A 603 -5.46 15.82 7.28
N TYR A 604 -5.09 14.79 8.01
CA TYR A 604 -5.84 13.53 8.05
C TYR A 604 -7.11 13.65 8.87
N GLN A 605 -7.04 14.40 9.97
CA GLN A 605 -8.19 14.66 10.80
C GLN A 605 -9.21 15.59 10.10
N LEU A 606 -8.74 16.49 9.22
CA LEU A 606 -9.60 17.24 8.32
C LEU A 606 -10.32 16.31 7.34
N GLN A 607 -9.60 15.35 6.74
CA GLN A 607 -10.19 14.35 5.85
C GLN A 607 -11.22 13.48 6.57
N ALA A 608 -11.01 13.16 7.84
CA ALA A 608 -11.98 12.46 8.67
C ALA A 608 -13.23 13.32 8.93
N ALA A 609 -13.05 14.56 9.37
CA ALA A 609 -14.15 15.46 9.72
C ALA A 609 -15.06 15.78 8.52
N VAL A 610 -14.47 16.02 7.34
CA VAL A 610 -15.22 16.38 6.13
C VAL A 610 -16.16 15.26 5.65
N LYS A 611 -15.90 13.99 6.01
CA LYS A 611 -16.81 12.88 5.69
C LYS A 611 -18.16 12.99 6.36
N SER A 612 -18.27 13.78 7.43
CA SER A 612 -19.57 14.08 8.02
C SER A 612 -20.42 14.99 7.14
N VAL A 613 -19.84 15.79 6.25
CA VAL A 613 -20.56 16.67 5.30
C VAL A 613 -21.03 15.85 4.12
N GLY A 614 -22.34 15.73 3.90
CA GLY A 614 -22.92 14.77 2.94
C GLY A 614 -22.58 13.32 3.30
N GLY A 615 -22.45 13.04 4.62
CA GLY A 615 -22.02 11.75 5.14
C GLY A 615 -23.14 10.75 5.34
N LEU A 616 -22.74 9.47 5.39
CA LEU A 616 -23.65 8.33 5.57
C LEU A 616 -23.02 7.33 6.54
N TYR A 617 -23.71 7.01 7.64
CA TYR A 617 -23.41 5.85 8.46
C TYR A 617 -24.01 4.60 7.80
N TYR A 618 -23.27 3.52 7.73
CA TYR A 618 -23.75 2.23 7.24
C TYR A 618 -22.94 1.08 7.82
N THR A 619 -23.43 -0.13 7.65
CA THR A 619 -22.74 -1.36 8.02
C THR A 619 -22.84 -2.37 6.88
N TYR A 620 -21.96 -3.36 6.85
CA TYR A 620 -22.07 -4.48 5.91
C TYR A 620 -23.07 -5.52 6.42
N ALA A 621 -24.31 -5.06 6.66
CA ALA A 621 -25.35 -5.87 7.27
C ALA A 621 -25.72 -7.09 6.43
N VAL A 622 -25.93 -8.22 7.09
CA VAL A 622 -26.36 -9.50 6.50
C VAL A 622 -27.77 -9.82 7.02
N LYS A 623 -28.64 -10.34 6.14
CA LYS A 623 -29.93 -10.88 6.59
C LYS A 623 -29.69 -12.13 7.42
N THR A 624 -30.03 -12.07 8.67
CA THR A 624 -29.89 -13.18 9.63
C THR A 624 -31.00 -14.25 9.44
N GLY A 625 -30.74 -15.47 9.93
CA GLY A 625 -31.68 -16.58 9.80
C GLY A 625 -33.00 -16.40 10.63
N VAL A 626 -33.90 -17.35 10.51
CA VAL A 626 -35.20 -17.34 11.22
C VAL A 626 -34.97 -17.32 12.73
N GLY A 627 -35.53 -16.32 13.41
CA GLY A 627 -35.43 -16.14 14.87
C GLY A 627 -34.37 -15.16 15.36
N ALA A 628 -33.46 -14.69 14.46
CA ALA A 628 -32.52 -13.62 14.78
C ALA A 628 -33.11 -12.25 14.37
N THR A 629 -32.79 -11.19 15.13
CA THR A 629 -33.26 -9.84 14.84
C THR A 629 -32.40 -9.25 13.69
N SER A 630 -32.96 -9.24 12.48
CA SER A 630 -32.31 -8.51 11.37
C SER A 630 -32.35 -7.01 11.67
N PRO A 631 -31.26 -6.27 11.37
CA PRO A 631 -31.28 -4.82 11.56
C PRO A 631 -32.35 -4.19 10.67
N THR A 632 -33.13 -3.29 11.23
CA THR A 632 -34.19 -2.55 10.51
C THR A 632 -33.65 -1.33 9.79
N GLU A 633 -32.61 -0.72 10.34
CA GLU A 633 -31.85 0.39 9.72
C GLU A 633 -30.39 -0.01 9.54
N VAL A 634 -29.96 -0.09 8.30
CA VAL A 634 -28.58 -0.49 7.94
C VAL A 634 -27.76 0.68 7.42
N GLN A 635 -28.41 1.83 7.19
CA GLN A 635 -27.78 3.09 6.80
C GLN A 635 -28.55 4.29 7.37
N GLN A 636 -27.84 5.37 7.67
CA GLN A 636 -28.40 6.62 8.18
C GLN A 636 -27.59 7.81 7.69
N VAL A 637 -28.24 8.81 7.10
CA VAL A 637 -27.59 10.08 6.75
C VAL A 637 -27.12 10.76 8.04
N VAL A 638 -25.92 11.34 8.03
CA VAL A 638 -25.39 12.08 9.17
C VAL A 638 -26.36 13.19 9.57
N PRO A 639 -26.73 13.33 10.86
CA PRO A 639 -27.68 14.33 11.30
C PRO A 639 -27.33 15.75 10.80
N PRO A 640 -28.33 16.55 10.36
CA PRO A 640 -28.08 17.87 9.75
C PRO A 640 -27.25 18.82 10.60
N ALA A 641 -27.49 18.85 11.91
CA ALA A 641 -26.69 19.68 12.84
C ALA A 641 -25.21 19.25 12.86
N ARG A 642 -24.95 17.95 12.77
CA ARG A 642 -23.59 17.40 12.76
C ARG A 642 -22.86 17.71 11.46
N GLN A 643 -23.56 17.67 10.32
CA GLN A 643 -23.02 18.06 9.04
C GLN A 643 -22.57 19.52 9.04
N ARG A 644 -23.39 20.43 9.58
CA ARG A 644 -23.08 21.87 9.70
C ARG A 644 -21.94 22.14 10.69
N GLU A 645 -21.88 21.39 11.78
CA GLU A 645 -20.76 21.48 12.72
C GLU A 645 -19.44 21.07 12.07
N ALA A 646 -19.45 19.99 11.29
CA ALA A 646 -18.29 19.53 10.54
C ALA A 646 -17.86 20.55 9.48
N LEU A 647 -18.82 21.08 8.72
CA LEU A 647 -18.57 22.15 7.74
C LEU A 647 -17.90 23.36 8.39
N ALA A 648 -18.42 23.84 9.51
CA ALA A 648 -17.84 24.96 10.24
C ALA A 648 -16.40 24.67 10.71
N ALA A 649 -16.14 23.48 11.27
CA ALA A 649 -14.81 23.10 11.72
C ALA A 649 -13.79 22.98 10.57
N VAL A 650 -14.20 22.42 9.42
CA VAL A 650 -13.36 22.34 8.21
C VAL A 650 -13.06 23.74 7.66
N LEU A 651 -14.06 24.63 7.58
CA LEU A 651 -13.87 26.02 7.14
C LEU A 651 -13.01 26.84 8.11
N ASP A 652 -12.97 26.47 9.39
CA ASP A 652 -12.10 27.16 10.36
C ASP A 652 -10.63 26.89 10.08
N THR A 653 -10.25 25.75 9.49
CA THR A 653 -8.85 25.42 9.15
C THR A 653 -8.26 26.33 8.06
N ILE A 654 -9.10 26.98 7.24
CA ILE A 654 -8.69 27.87 6.15
C ILE A 654 -8.81 29.37 6.50
N LYS A 655 -9.07 29.71 7.77
CA LYS A 655 -8.93 31.09 8.24
C LYS A 655 -7.49 31.56 8.00
N VAL A 656 -7.34 32.80 7.55
CA VAL A 656 -6.01 33.37 7.24
C VAL A 656 -5.07 33.23 8.44
N ASP A 657 -5.54 33.51 9.66
CA ASP A 657 -4.74 33.40 10.89
C ASP A 657 -4.26 31.96 11.16
N GLU A 658 -5.01 30.94 10.77
CA GLU A 658 -4.59 29.53 10.86
C GLU A 658 -3.57 29.15 9.78
N LEU A 659 -3.60 29.82 8.65
CA LEU A 659 -2.70 29.54 7.51
C LEU A 659 -1.35 30.26 7.62
N ILE A 660 -1.23 31.28 8.50
CA ILE A 660 0.00 32.05 8.63
C ILE A 660 1.09 31.22 9.34
N ILE A 661 2.25 31.14 8.69
CA ILE A 661 3.48 30.67 9.34
C ILE A 661 4.14 31.88 10.06
N PRO A 662 4.41 31.77 11.35
CA PRO A 662 5.00 32.90 12.11
C PRO A 662 6.29 33.42 11.48
N ARG A 663 6.44 34.74 11.35
CA ARG A 663 7.61 35.39 10.72
C ARG A 663 8.94 34.99 11.38
N ARG A 664 8.96 34.71 12.69
CA ARG A 664 10.13 34.21 13.39
C ARG A 664 10.62 32.84 12.85
N ILE A 665 9.69 31.95 12.38
CA ILE A 665 10.02 30.69 11.77
C ILE A 665 10.59 30.91 10.38
N LEU A 666 9.95 31.79 9.60
CA LEU A 666 10.43 32.13 8.24
C LEU A 666 11.85 32.69 8.26
N ALA A 667 12.20 33.46 9.29
CA ALA A 667 13.55 34.02 9.46
C ALA A 667 14.62 32.94 9.79
N LEU A 668 14.22 31.74 10.18
CA LEU A 668 15.14 30.66 10.52
C LEU A 668 15.38 29.67 9.35
N ILE A 669 14.63 29.75 8.25
CA ILE A 669 14.73 28.81 7.12
C ILE A 669 15.42 29.49 5.93
N PRO A 670 16.76 29.40 5.81
CA PRO A 670 17.49 29.90 4.67
C PRO A 670 17.30 28.98 3.45
N PRO A 671 17.70 29.40 2.25
CA PRO A 671 17.84 28.53 1.10
C PRO A 671 18.69 27.29 1.42
N ARG A 672 18.44 26.19 0.71
CA ARG A 672 19.23 24.96 0.85
C ARG A 672 20.71 25.23 0.63
N ALA A 673 21.54 24.72 1.54
CA ALA A 673 22.97 24.82 1.43
C ALA A 673 23.49 23.92 0.30
N PHE A 674 24.58 24.30 -0.32
CA PHE A 674 25.28 23.48 -1.32
C PHE A 674 25.61 22.10 -0.74
N GLY A 675 25.28 21.03 -1.48
CA GLY A 675 25.44 19.64 -1.05
C GLY A 675 24.28 19.08 -0.21
N TYR A 676 23.25 19.89 0.08
CA TYR A 676 22.06 19.48 0.84
C TYR A 676 20.76 19.62 0.04
N GLU A 677 20.84 19.67 -1.28
CA GLU A 677 19.69 19.85 -2.17
C GLU A 677 18.85 18.59 -2.28
N GLY A 678 19.49 17.41 -2.14
CA GLY A 678 18.84 16.11 -2.18
C GLY A 678 18.32 15.63 -0.83
N GLY A 679 17.72 14.46 -0.82
CA GLY A 679 17.29 13.75 0.39
C GLY A 679 15.96 13.02 0.21
N THR A 680 15.63 12.14 1.18
CA THR A 680 14.37 11.36 1.19
C THR A 680 13.20 12.11 1.80
N GLN A 681 13.40 13.38 2.20
CA GLN A 681 12.42 14.18 2.92
C GLN A 681 11.52 14.93 1.95
N GLU A 682 10.25 15.02 2.30
CA GLU A 682 9.27 15.80 1.58
C GLU A 682 9.41 17.29 1.92
N LEU A 683 9.22 18.14 0.92
CA LEU A 683 9.30 19.59 1.03
C LEU A 683 8.08 20.22 0.35
N PHE A 684 7.75 21.45 0.74
CA PHE A 684 6.79 22.25 0.01
C PHE A 684 7.32 22.62 -1.38
N GLY A 685 6.45 22.52 -2.39
CA GLY A 685 6.70 23.18 -3.66
C GLY A 685 6.75 24.69 -3.47
N LYS A 686 7.61 25.39 -4.23
CA LYS A 686 7.81 26.84 -4.11
C LYS A 686 7.89 27.54 -5.47
N ARG A 687 7.53 28.80 -5.51
CA ARG A 687 7.62 29.70 -6.67
C ARG A 687 8.56 30.88 -6.42
N THR A 688 9.15 30.97 -5.21
CA THR A 688 10.04 32.05 -4.75
C THR A 688 11.49 31.58 -4.65
N GLU A 689 11.92 30.73 -5.57
CA GLU A 689 13.30 30.22 -5.57
C GLU A 689 14.35 31.37 -5.37
N PRO A 690 15.36 31.15 -4.53
CA PRO A 690 15.65 29.93 -3.75
C PRO A 690 14.96 29.91 -2.36
N ALA A 691 14.22 30.93 -1.98
CA ALA A 691 13.62 31.10 -0.66
C ALA A 691 12.41 30.17 -0.42
N PHE A 692 12.15 29.85 0.84
CA PHE A 692 10.91 29.20 1.26
C PHE A 692 9.68 30.05 0.86
N ASP A 693 8.62 29.42 0.37
CA ASP A 693 7.39 30.09 -0.08
C ASP A 693 6.24 29.91 0.91
N PRO A 694 6.06 30.84 1.85
CA PRO A 694 5.03 30.70 2.87
C PRO A 694 3.61 30.89 2.32
N VAL A 695 3.44 31.61 1.21
CA VAL A 695 2.12 31.76 0.56
C VAL A 695 1.72 30.45 -0.14
N ALA A 696 2.66 29.82 -0.86
CA ALA A 696 2.40 28.52 -1.47
C ALA A 696 2.08 27.45 -0.42
N ALA A 697 2.81 27.40 0.70
CA ALA A 697 2.53 26.49 1.79
C ALA A 697 1.11 26.71 2.39
N ALA A 698 0.69 27.97 2.55
CA ALA A 698 -0.65 28.32 3.02
C ALA A 698 -1.74 27.87 2.03
N VAL A 699 -1.53 28.07 0.73
CA VAL A 699 -2.45 27.63 -0.33
C VAL A 699 -2.55 26.11 -0.36
N VAL A 700 -1.44 25.38 -0.20
CA VAL A 700 -1.43 23.91 -0.08
C VAL A 700 -2.29 23.43 1.10
N ALA A 701 -2.14 24.06 2.27
CA ALA A 701 -2.96 23.71 3.44
C ALA A 701 -4.44 24.00 3.22
N ALA A 702 -4.78 25.12 2.58
CA ALA A 702 -6.16 25.47 2.24
C ALA A 702 -6.77 24.54 1.20
N ASP A 703 -5.97 24.07 0.24
CA ASP A 703 -6.43 23.15 -0.82
C ASP A 703 -6.93 21.81 -0.29
N LEU A 704 -6.43 21.34 0.83
CA LEU A 704 -6.93 20.15 1.51
C LEU A 704 -8.43 20.27 1.84
N ALA A 705 -8.83 21.41 2.40
CA ALA A 705 -10.23 21.67 2.76
C ALA A 705 -11.10 21.97 1.53
N VAL A 706 -10.62 22.84 0.63
CA VAL A 706 -11.37 23.27 -0.54
C VAL A 706 -11.66 22.08 -1.48
N THR A 707 -10.63 21.28 -1.79
CA THR A 707 -10.78 20.08 -2.62
C THR A 707 -11.71 19.06 -1.99
N ALA A 708 -11.62 18.84 -0.67
CA ALA A 708 -12.47 17.90 0.03
C ALA A 708 -13.93 18.34 0.09
N LEU A 709 -14.22 19.64 0.28
CA LEU A 709 -15.59 20.17 0.28
C LEU A 709 -16.23 20.16 -1.12
N LEU A 710 -15.42 20.38 -2.16
CA LEU A 710 -15.86 20.42 -3.56
C LEU A 710 -15.75 19.06 -4.28
N GLU A 711 -15.55 17.97 -3.52
CA GLU A 711 -15.44 16.62 -4.10
C GLU A 711 -16.77 16.22 -4.76
N PRO A 712 -16.78 15.76 -6.05
CA PRO A 712 -17.99 15.57 -6.83
C PRO A 712 -19.05 14.65 -6.24
N HIS A 713 -18.65 13.50 -5.67
CA HIS A 713 -19.60 12.54 -5.08
C HIS A 713 -20.22 13.08 -3.79
N ARG A 714 -19.44 13.78 -2.95
CA ARG A 714 -19.96 14.46 -1.75
C ARG A 714 -20.96 15.55 -2.13
N ALA A 715 -20.62 16.36 -3.13
CA ALA A 715 -21.51 17.40 -3.64
C ALA A 715 -22.83 16.83 -4.18
N ALA A 716 -22.77 15.70 -4.87
CA ALA A 716 -23.97 15.01 -5.37
C ALA A 716 -24.85 14.48 -4.20
N ARG A 717 -24.23 13.83 -3.20
CA ARG A 717 -24.96 13.34 -2.01
C ARG A 717 -25.65 14.46 -1.22
N LEU A 718 -25.00 15.60 -1.08
CA LEU A 718 -25.62 16.77 -0.42
C LEU A 718 -26.93 17.17 -1.10
N ASN A 719 -26.93 17.29 -2.44
CA ASN A 719 -28.15 17.61 -3.18
C ASN A 719 -29.21 16.51 -3.06
N GLU A 720 -28.82 15.24 -3.11
CA GLU A 720 -29.72 14.10 -3.00
C GLU A 720 -30.34 14.02 -1.59
N TYR A 721 -29.52 14.12 -0.54
CA TYR A 721 -30.01 14.06 0.84
C TYR A 721 -30.90 15.24 1.20
N HIS A 722 -30.60 16.43 0.71
CA HIS A 722 -31.48 17.60 0.86
C HIS A 722 -32.81 17.43 0.11
N ALA A 723 -32.80 16.83 -1.07
CA ALA A 723 -34.02 16.56 -1.83
C ALA A 723 -34.93 15.53 -1.12
N LEU A 724 -34.34 14.57 -0.40
CA LEU A 724 -35.08 13.59 0.40
C LEU A 724 -35.55 14.15 1.76
N ASP A 725 -34.76 15.03 2.37
CA ASP A 725 -35.10 15.72 3.62
C ASP A 725 -34.44 17.12 3.60
N PRO A 726 -35.23 18.20 3.43
CA PRO A 726 -34.75 19.56 3.38
C PRO A 726 -34.06 20.08 4.65
N ALA A 727 -34.11 19.35 5.75
CA ALA A 727 -33.33 19.69 6.94
C ALA A 727 -31.84 19.52 6.74
N ASN A 728 -31.41 18.62 5.81
CA ASN A 728 -30.01 18.42 5.46
C ASN A 728 -29.45 19.63 4.71
N PRO A 729 -28.17 19.97 4.88
CA PRO A 729 -27.52 20.97 4.03
C PRO A 729 -27.46 20.47 2.59
N ASP A 730 -27.67 21.39 1.63
CA ASP A 730 -27.42 21.12 0.23
C ASP A 730 -26.01 21.59 -0.18
N PHE A 731 -25.64 21.36 -1.44
CA PHE A 731 -24.34 21.80 -1.96
C PHE A 731 -24.28 23.33 -2.14
N ILE A 732 -25.43 24.02 -2.26
CA ILE A 732 -25.49 25.49 -2.29
C ILE A 732 -25.08 26.07 -0.92
N GLU A 733 -25.60 25.50 0.17
CA GLU A 733 -25.22 25.90 1.55
C GLU A 733 -23.69 25.74 1.76
N VAL A 734 -23.11 24.62 1.33
CA VAL A 734 -21.67 24.34 1.49
C VAL A 734 -20.81 25.32 0.65
N THR A 735 -21.16 25.54 -0.59
CA THR A 735 -20.40 26.44 -1.48
C THR A 735 -20.59 27.92 -1.07
N THR A 736 -21.76 28.32 -0.62
CA THR A 736 -21.98 29.64 -0.04
C THR A 736 -21.10 29.85 1.19
N ALA A 737 -21.09 28.93 2.14
CA ALA A 737 -20.26 29.02 3.33
C ALA A 737 -18.74 29.10 3.01
N LEU A 738 -18.29 28.39 1.97
CA LEU A 738 -16.92 28.45 1.49
C LEU A 738 -16.57 29.84 0.92
N VAL A 739 -17.46 30.39 0.07
CA VAL A 739 -17.29 31.74 -0.53
C VAL A 739 -17.32 32.81 0.56
N GLU A 740 -18.28 32.76 1.47
CA GLU A 740 -18.36 33.70 2.61
C GLU A 740 -17.07 33.68 3.44
N ARG A 741 -16.51 32.50 3.73
CA ARG A 741 -15.28 32.34 4.50
C ARG A 741 -14.04 32.92 3.80
N THR A 742 -13.97 32.86 2.47
CA THR A 742 -12.75 33.17 1.72
C THR A 742 -12.80 34.53 1.02
N TRP A 743 -13.98 34.94 0.58
CA TRP A 743 -14.17 36.17 -0.21
C TRP A 743 -14.77 37.32 0.59
N HIS A 744 -15.77 37.05 1.45
CA HIS A 744 -16.54 38.09 2.12
C HIS A 744 -16.06 38.43 3.55
N THR A 745 -14.98 37.80 4.00
CA THR A 745 -14.34 38.20 5.27
C THR A 745 -13.63 39.57 5.16
N PRO A 746 -13.50 40.34 6.27
CA PRO A 746 -12.77 41.61 6.26
C PRO A 746 -11.33 41.45 5.74
N ALA A 747 -10.85 42.43 4.98
CA ALA A 747 -9.50 42.40 4.45
C ALA A 747 -8.48 42.54 5.62
N PRO A 748 -7.46 41.66 5.68
CA PRO A 748 -6.38 41.83 6.66
C PRO A 748 -5.62 43.13 6.45
N SER A 749 -5.14 43.73 7.54
CA SER A 749 -4.28 44.93 7.48
C SER A 749 -2.81 44.55 7.20
N ASP A 750 -2.39 43.34 7.50
CA ASP A 750 -1.02 42.85 7.24
C ASP A 750 -0.87 42.37 5.78
N ALA A 751 0.21 42.84 5.13
CA ALA A 751 0.47 42.56 3.73
C ALA A 751 0.69 41.06 3.43
N TYR A 752 1.33 40.33 4.36
CA TYR A 752 1.54 38.86 4.23
C TYR A 752 0.20 38.10 4.33
N GLN A 753 -0.63 38.48 5.33
CA GLN A 753 -1.96 37.89 5.46
C GLN A 753 -2.83 38.20 4.21
N SER A 754 -2.73 39.40 3.66
CA SER A 754 -3.43 39.79 2.43
C SER A 754 -2.96 38.95 1.21
N ALA A 755 -1.65 38.68 1.13
CA ALA A 755 -1.11 37.79 0.08
C ALA A 755 -1.63 36.34 0.21
N VAL A 756 -1.67 35.79 1.43
CA VAL A 756 -2.25 34.46 1.70
C VAL A 756 -3.73 34.43 1.33
N ARG A 757 -4.52 35.46 1.71
CA ARG A 757 -5.94 35.56 1.36
C ARG A 757 -6.14 35.51 -0.16
N ARG A 758 -5.41 36.32 -0.93
CA ARG A 758 -5.49 36.34 -2.40
C ARG A 758 -5.15 34.96 -3.00
N GLY A 759 -4.15 34.27 -2.44
CA GLY A 759 -3.81 32.91 -2.83
C GLY A 759 -4.96 31.92 -2.62
N VAL A 760 -5.64 31.98 -1.47
CA VAL A 760 -6.82 31.16 -1.17
C VAL A 760 -8.01 31.50 -2.05
N GLN A 761 -8.24 32.78 -2.34
CA GLN A 761 -9.29 33.22 -3.27
C GLN A 761 -9.08 32.67 -4.68
N SER A 762 -7.87 32.77 -5.22
CA SER A 762 -7.51 32.17 -6.52
C SER A 762 -7.72 30.64 -6.53
N LEU A 763 -7.38 29.98 -5.41
CA LEU A 763 -7.58 28.54 -5.25
C LEU A 763 -9.06 28.16 -5.35
N VAL A 764 -9.95 28.84 -4.60
CA VAL A 764 -11.40 28.57 -4.59
C VAL A 764 -11.99 28.73 -5.98
N VAL A 765 -11.65 29.82 -6.68
CA VAL A 765 -12.09 30.03 -8.06
C VAL A 765 -11.60 28.90 -8.98
N THR A 766 -10.33 28.53 -8.89
CA THR A 766 -9.76 27.44 -9.70
C THR A 766 -10.50 26.13 -9.45
N ARG A 767 -10.78 25.77 -8.20
CA ARG A 767 -11.47 24.51 -7.85
C ARG A 767 -12.94 24.52 -8.26
N LEU A 768 -13.64 25.66 -8.16
CA LEU A 768 -14.99 25.80 -8.68
C LEU A 768 -15.05 25.67 -10.21
N MET A 769 -14.09 26.23 -10.92
CA MET A 769 -13.97 26.03 -12.37
C MET A 769 -13.67 24.57 -12.72
N ASP A 770 -12.80 23.92 -11.97
CA ASP A 770 -12.47 22.50 -12.16
C ASP A 770 -13.70 21.63 -11.99
N LEU A 771 -14.49 21.87 -10.94
CA LEU A 771 -15.73 21.15 -10.70
C LEU A 771 -16.81 21.44 -11.76
N ALA A 772 -16.97 22.68 -12.17
CA ALA A 772 -17.91 23.07 -13.22
C ALA A 772 -17.57 22.43 -14.60
N ALA A 773 -16.28 22.22 -14.87
CA ALA A 773 -15.80 21.58 -16.10
C ALA A 773 -15.66 20.05 -16.01
N ASN A 774 -15.85 19.46 -14.83
CA ASN A 774 -15.68 18.02 -14.64
C ASN A 774 -16.85 17.25 -15.27
N ALA A 775 -16.59 16.51 -16.35
CA ALA A 775 -17.61 15.75 -17.07
C ALA A 775 -18.25 14.63 -16.21
N ASP A 776 -17.50 14.09 -15.25
CA ASP A 776 -17.94 13.00 -14.37
C ASP A 776 -18.77 13.49 -13.17
N ALA A 777 -18.79 14.81 -12.91
CA ALA A 777 -19.62 15.39 -11.87
C ALA A 777 -21.08 15.47 -12.29
N ALA A 778 -22.01 15.25 -11.35
CA ALA A 778 -23.44 15.35 -11.60
C ALA A 778 -23.82 16.71 -12.21
N PRO A 779 -24.76 16.77 -13.17
CA PRO A 779 -25.14 18.03 -13.85
C PRO A 779 -25.54 19.16 -12.90
N GLN A 780 -26.27 18.83 -11.82
CA GLN A 780 -26.68 19.80 -10.80
C GLN A 780 -25.48 20.39 -10.04
N VAL A 781 -24.47 19.55 -9.72
CA VAL A 781 -23.25 19.99 -9.05
C VAL A 781 -22.47 20.97 -9.92
N ARG A 782 -22.32 20.66 -11.21
CA ARG A 782 -21.69 21.57 -12.19
C ARG A 782 -22.45 22.89 -12.33
N ALA A 783 -23.79 22.83 -12.33
CA ALA A 783 -24.64 24.03 -12.43
C ALA A 783 -24.46 24.93 -11.20
N ILE A 784 -24.43 24.38 -9.99
CA ILE A 784 -24.21 25.13 -8.74
C ILE A 784 -22.81 25.76 -8.74
N ALA A 785 -21.76 25.01 -9.08
CA ALA A 785 -20.40 25.56 -9.20
C ALA A 785 -20.34 26.73 -10.20
N THR A 786 -21.01 26.59 -11.34
CA THR A 786 -21.12 27.66 -12.35
C THR A 786 -21.90 28.90 -11.83
N ALA A 787 -22.95 28.67 -11.03
CA ALA A 787 -23.71 29.78 -10.43
C ALA A 787 -22.85 30.58 -9.43
N HIS A 788 -22.05 29.90 -8.59
CA HIS A 788 -21.13 30.58 -7.68
C HIS A 788 -20.01 31.34 -8.41
N LEU A 789 -19.51 30.83 -9.54
CA LEU A 789 -18.58 31.59 -10.38
C LEU A 789 -19.20 32.90 -10.91
N ARG A 790 -20.51 32.92 -11.25
CA ARG A 790 -21.22 34.13 -11.66
C ARG A 790 -21.37 35.13 -10.50
N VAL A 791 -21.60 34.67 -9.28
CA VAL A 791 -21.60 35.51 -8.07
C VAL A 791 -20.22 36.15 -7.88
N LEU A 792 -19.18 35.36 -7.92
CA LEU A 792 -17.79 35.82 -7.77
C LEU A 792 -17.38 36.79 -8.88
N LEU A 793 -17.85 36.61 -10.09
CA LEU A 793 -17.62 37.56 -11.17
C LEU A 793 -18.14 38.97 -10.82
N SER A 794 -19.30 39.07 -10.16
CA SER A 794 -19.84 40.36 -9.67
C SER A 794 -18.97 40.93 -8.53
N ASP A 795 -18.48 40.10 -7.61
CA ASP A 795 -17.64 40.50 -6.49
C ASP A 795 -16.28 41.05 -6.96
N THR A 796 -15.74 40.51 -8.06
CA THR A 796 -14.45 40.94 -8.61
C THR A 796 -14.50 42.32 -9.30
N ALA A 797 -15.68 42.86 -9.56
CA ALA A 797 -15.85 44.20 -10.08
C ALA A 797 -15.61 45.33 -9.03
N LEU A 798 -15.42 44.97 -7.76
CA LEU A 798 -15.17 45.92 -6.68
C LEU A 798 -13.73 46.45 -6.73
N SER A 799 -13.54 47.69 -6.28
CA SER A 799 -12.24 48.35 -6.20
C SER A 799 -11.88 48.61 -4.73
N THR A 800 -10.60 48.39 -4.39
CA THR A 800 -10.05 48.61 -3.06
C THR A 800 -8.95 49.70 -3.07
N ARG A 801 -8.41 50.05 -1.89
CA ARG A 801 -7.23 50.94 -1.80
C ARG A 801 -5.89 50.20 -2.02
N ASP A 802 -5.88 48.88 -2.03
CA ASP A 802 -4.70 48.05 -2.25
C ASP A 802 -4.55 47.69 -3.72
N GLU A 803 -3.50 48.20 -4.38
CA GLU A 803 -3.21 47.99 -5.79
C GLU A 803 -3.00 46.48 -6.13
N ALA A 804 -2.32 45.74 -5.27
CA ALA A 804 -2.11 44.31 -5.46
C ALA A 804 -3.43 43.52 -5.38
N THR A 805 -4.35 43.93 -4.52
CA THR A 805 -5.69 43.35 -4.47
C THR A 805 -6.51 43.72 -5.71
N ASN A 806 -6.44 44.94 -6.21
CA ASN A 806 -7.13 45.35 -7.44
C ASN A 806 -6.62 44.58 -8.67
N ALA A 807 -5.30 44.39 -8.78
CA ALA A 807 -4.70 43.55 -9.83
C ALA A 807 -5.16 42.10 -9.74
N HIS A 808 -5.25 41.54 -8.53
CA HIS A 808 -5.77 40.20 -8.28
C HIS A 808 -7.25 40.08 -8.69
N LEU A 809 -8.10 41.05 -8.29
CA LEU A 809 -9.52 41.06 -8.64
C LEU A 809 -9.72 41.14 -10.13
N ALA A 810 -9.00 42.04 -10.84
CA ALA A 810 -9.08 42.17 -12.31
C ALA A 810 -8.66 40.85 -13.00
N ALA A 811 -7.53 40.25 -12.62
CA ALA A 811 -7.11 39.01 -13.21
C ALA A 811 -8.10 37.84 -12.95
N THR A 812 -8.68 37.79 -11.77
CA THR A 812 -9.69 36.80 -11.40
C THR A 812 -11.00 37.03 -12.21
N HIS A 813 -11.40 38.30 -12.40
CA HIS A 813 -12.54 38.67 -13.24
C HIS A 813 -12.37 38.14 -14.66
N ASP A 814 -11.25 38.47 -15.29
CA ASP A 814 -10.92 38.02 -16.66
C ASP A 814 -10.92 36.49 -16.79
N ASP A 815 -10.41 35.75 -15.77
CA ASP A 815 -10.37 34.31 -15.78
C ASP A 815 -11.76 33.68 -15.65
N ILE A 816 -12.62 34.23 -14.77
CA ILE A 816 -14.02 33.76 -14.63
C ILE A 816 -14.84 34.08 -15.90
N GLU A 817 -14.73 35.30 -16.41
CA GLU A 817 -15.44 35.72 -17.60
C GLU A 817 -15.08 34.84 -18.82
N ARG A 818 -13.79 34.61 -19.02
CA ARG A 818 -13.27 33.73 -20.07
C ARG A 818 -13.80 32.30 -19.92
N PHE A 819 -13.80 31.77 -18.71
CA PHE A 819 -14.31 30.43 -18.41
C PHE A 819 -15.82 30.34 -18.74
N LEU A 820 -16.62 31.31 -18.34
CA LEU A 820 -18.06 31.30 -18.53
C LEU A 820 -18.46 31.50 -19.99
N THR A 821 -17.67 32.26 -20.76
CA THR A 821 -17.95 32.57 -22.19
C THR A 821 -17.34 31.55 -23.15
N ARG A 822 -16.20 30.93 -22.78
CA ARG A 822 -15.44 30.01 -23.64
C ARG A 822 -14.95 28.77 -22.87
N PRO A 823 -15.84 27.94 -22.36
CA PRO A 823 -15.47 26.84 -21.46
C PRO A 823 -14.62 25.75 -22.15
N ALA A 824 -14.64 25.65 -23.48
CA ALA A 824 -13.85 24.65 -24.22
C ALA A 824 -12.41 25.11 -24.56
N GLU A 825 -12.04 26.39 -24.33
CA GLU A 825 -10.67 26.85 -24.57
C GLU A 825 -9.71 26.27 -23.52
N PRO A 826 -8.51 25.76 -23.90
CA PRO A 826 -7.49 25.35 -22.95
C PRO A 826 -7.11 26.51 -22.02
N ARG A 827 -7.26 26.31 -20.74
CA ARG A 827 -6.90 27.31 -19.74
C ARG A 827 -5.38 27.32 -19.50
N LYS A 828 -4.76 28.50 -19.49
CA LYS A 828 -3.43 28.68 -18.89
C LYS A 828 -3.60 28.64 -17.38
N ARG A 829 -3.57 27.42 -16.79
CA ARG A 829 -3.76 27.24 -15.36
C ARG A 829 -2.47 27.49 -14.60
N THR A 830 -2.55 28.22 -13.52
CA THR A 830 -1.63 28.06 -12.42
C THR A 830 -2.14 26.90 -11.59
N THR A 831 -1.64 25.70 -11.86
CA THR A 831 -2.00 24.54 -11.05
C THR A 831 -1.53 24.78 -9.63
N PRO A 832 -2.38 24.63 -8.59
CA PRO A 832 -1.92 24.65 -7.21
C PRO A 832 -0.78 23.66 -7.04
N LEU A 833 0.20 24.03 -6.23
CA LEU A 833 1.27 23.06 -5.91
C LEU A 833 0.64 21.91 -5.13
N PRO A 834 0.96 20.64 -5.46
CA PRO A 834 0.39 19.52 -4.75
C PRO A 834 0.83 19.51 -3.29
N ALA A 835 -0.06 19.08 -2.40
CA ALA A 835 0.33 18.75 -1.05
C ALA A 835 1.35 17.61 -1.11
N PRO A 836 2.46 17.69 -0.38
CA PRO A 836 3.38 16.56 -0.26
C PRO A 836 2.62 15.33 0.27
N PRO A 837 2.88 14.12 -0.24
CA PRO A 837 2.10 12.92 0.09
C PRO A 837 2.00 12.68 1.60
N GLY A 838 3.11 12.79 2.32
CA GLY A 838 3.15 12.85 3.78
C GLY A 838 2.52 11.68 4.51
N ASP A 839 2.11 10.66 3.81
CA ASP A 839 1.55 9.47 4.43
C ASP A 839 2.59 8.86 5.37
N PRO A 840 2.27 8.72 6.66
CA PRO A 840 3.18 8.10 7.60
C PRO A 840 3.50 6.64 7.23
N ILE A 841 2.69 6.00 6.41
CA ILE A 841 2.91 4.66 5.84
C ILE A 841 2.65 4.76 4.34
N GLY A 842 3.45 5.35 3.53
CA GLY A 842 3.24 5.54 2.10
C GLY A 842 1.94 4.96 1.55
N ALA A 843 1.04 5.78 1.05
CA ALA A 843 -0.17 5.33 0.38
C ALA A 843 0.19 4.71 -0.97
N GLY A 844 0.80 3.53 -0.92
CA GLY A 844 0.87 2.69 -2.08
C GLY A 844 -0.55 2.31 -2.49
N ARG A 845 -0.88 2.52 -3.74
CA ARG A 845 -2.02 1.83 -4.31
C ARG A 845 -1.76 0.33 -4.09
N GLN A 846 -2.35 -0.24 -3.04
CA GLN A 846 -2.63 -1.66 -3.07
C GLN A 846 -3.66 -1.80 -4.20
N THR A 847 -3.19 -2.13 -5.40
CA THR A 847 -4.06 -2.79 -6.37
C THR A 847 -4.51 -4.09 -5.72
N PRO A 848 -5.81 -4.40 -5.79
CA PRO A 848 -6.41 -5.57 -5.17
C PRO A 848 -5.72 -6.87 -5.61
#